data_b8fcfdff0a887261b9c3c3115f486839
#
_entry.id   b8fcfdff0a887261b9c3c3115f486839
#
_cell.length_a   1.000
_cell.length_b   1.000
_cell.length_c   1.000
_cell.angle_alpha   90.00
_cell.angle_beta   90.00
_cell.angle_gamma   90.00
#
_symmetry.space_group_name_H-M   'P 1'
#
loop_
_entity.id
_entity.type
_entity.pdbx_description
1 polymer ?
#
loop_
_entity_poly.entity_id
_entity_poly.type
_entity_poly.pdbx_seq_one_letter_code
_entity_poly.pdbx_strand_id
1 'polypeptide(L)'
;MLASLRSRLWTSRLSPPWVRWGAGVTALGLLGGCTPDEPTQLVAGMTTQMRVPDEIKSVGIVVQSGGRLVFCDSYPVADGSVTLPSTLATSAENGASTPVTVTVLGFGQAQNSFSADCVVRQPDVGEDGVTVMRRRRSTYLENRALYLPMPIKHACTDVSCPQGDTCIGGLCQKMDVNPSTLVDYDDRLVFGRTNTCFSVDRCLPLSASIPAQLVDPETCEFEIEMPEGVPVPSNAALNVRILHQNYTPEVLDVDEAEGFVPSGDADGKRFRLASNLCTSRYKTGKILGVWGTKACPSKTPLQPICEEDQEQIISGETSLHGPTACVTGGRLIPTESALYVVMDRSASMESYLGPDGLQQLLSLSLEDPVFERTRVAFSFLPAQDSDCSVSPNRFASPSPPDGVPFSLAKDARAAVAPLIADIGNVLPNDPPVLFDVALSPGGAYAALRDLEPSPPTKDFNRRALLIIGNRDFVSHCAGGMDVAYLASSGLAEGFHTYVVVLSAPGSTDQGGRDPLADASLIATAGGTEVFDATQDPNAGALALQTVVADLGSCLYDAPDGVDLSKNPGLRTVTYLNPLTNVKESISHNAQCSEQTTGETGWNTDSLGRVRICGFACETLRDTAKMVSAVAAQSGHRAPVLPVHMAEPCEP
;
A
#
# COMPACT_ATOMS: atom_id res chain seq x y z
N MET A 1 -7.66 -10.18 -51.31
CA MET A 1 -6.71 -9.09 -51.50
C MET A 1 -6.16 -8.74 -50.14
N LEU A 2 -5.01 -9.25 -49.81
CA LEU A 2 -4.32 -9.05 -48.55
C LEU A 2 -3.44 -7.80 -48.69
N ALA A 3 -3.81 -6.71 -48.04
CA ALA A 3 -2.98 -5.52 -47.93
C ALA A 3 -2.14 -5.62 -46.64
N SER A 4 -0.84 -5.71 -46.83
CA SER A 4 0.15 -5.76 -45.74
C SER A 4 0.28 -4.37 -45.08
N LEU A 5 -0.19 -4.23 -43.86
CA LEU A 5 0.16 -3.12 -43.00
C LEU A 5 1.52 -3.42 -42.34
N ARG A 6 2.57 -2.76 -42.81
CA ARG A 6 3.88 -2.73 -42.15
C ARG A 6 3.83 -1.67 -41.03
N SER A 7 3.91 -2.15 -39.82
CA SER A 7 4.21 -1.31 -38.66
C SER A 7 5.56 -0.62 -38.80
N ARG A 8 5.60 0.69 -38.85
CA ARG A 8 6.84 1.46 -38.72
C ARG A 8 7.01 1.86 -37.25
N LEU A 9 7.78 1.09 -36.54
CA LEU A 9 8.39 1.52 -35.28
C LEU A 9 9.48 2.55 -35.61
N TRP A 10 9.32 3.77 -35.13
CA TRP A 10 10.35 4.80 -35.19
C TRP A 10 11.20 4.73 -33.94
N THR A 11 12.39 4.16 -34.05
CA THR A 11 13.46 4.34 -33.10
C THR A 11 14.23 5.60 -33.45
N SER A 12 14.20 6.62 -32.61
CA SER A 12 15.07 7.78 -32.71
C SER A 12 16.50 7.38 -32.35
N ARG A 13 17.40 7.32 -33.34
CA ARG A 13 18.85 7.39 -33.10
C ARG A 13 19.40 8.65 -33.69
N LEU A 14 20.03 9.43 -32.84
CA LEU A 14 20.89 10.56 -33.13
C LEU A 14 22.06 10.19 -34.06
N SER A 15 22.40 11.05 -34.98
CA SER A 15 23.76 11.19 -35.44
C SER A 15 24.03 12.55 -36.10
N PRO A 16 25.26 13.01 -36.03
CA PRO A 16 25.64 14.42 -36.03
C PRO A 16 26.09 14.96 -37.38
N PRO A 17 26.65 16.16 -37.45
CA PRO A 17 26.56 17.13 -38.53
C PRO A 17 27.79 17.11 -39.45
N TRP A 18 27.85 18.11 -40.33
CA TRP A 18 28.87 18.54 -41.25
C TRP A 18 28.67 18.12 -42.72
N VAL A 19 28.26 19.07 -43.53
CA VAL A 19 29.07 19.49 -44.68
C VAL A 19 28.60 20.85 -45.20
N ARG A 20 29.57 21.64 -45.58
CA ARG A 20 29.60 23.05 -45.96
C ARG A 20 29.25 23.33 -47.43
N TRP A 21 28.68 24.54 -47.68
CA TRP A 21 28.90 25.49 -48.79
C TRP A 21 28.51 25.10 -50.22
N GLY A 22 27.71 25.95 -50.80
CA GLY A 22 27.55 26.18 -52.24
C GLY A 22 26.57 27.32 -52.49
N ALA A 23 27.12 28.45 -52.88
CA ALA A 23 26.38 29.67 -53.25
C ALA A 23 25.72 29.55 -54.62
N GLY A 24 24.58 30.19 -54.82
CA GLY A 24 24.21 30.67 -56.11
C GLY A 24 22.74 30.53 -56.53
N VAL A 25 22.20 31.69 -56.85
CA VAL A 25 21.09 32.00 -57.76
C VAL A 25 19.69 32.15 -57.18
N THR A 26 19.34 33.42 -57.04
CA THR A 26 18.02 33.99 -56.91
C THR A 26 17.09 33.55 -58.07
N ALA A 27 16.03 32.81 -57.72
CA ALA A 27 14.84 32.69 -58.56
C ALA A 27 13.63 32.99 -57.66
N LEU A 28 13.05 34.18 -57.81
CA LEU A 28 11.72 34.49 -57.28
C LEU A 28 10.71 33.62 -58.02
N GLY A 29 10.41 32.47 -57.46
CA GLY A 29 9.25 31.65 -57.79
C GLY A 29 8.22 31.92 -56.70
N LEU A 30 7.06 32.41 -57.06
CA LEU A 30 5.81 32.42 -56.28
C LEU A 30 5.48 30.95 -55.95
N LEU A 31 6.05 30.43 -54.89
CA LEU A 31 5.58 29.22 -54.25
C LEU A 31 4.40 29.60 -53.40
N GLY A 32 3.19 29.49 -53.94
CA GLY A 32 2.01 29.31 -53.13
C GLY A 32 2.28 28.08 -52.23
N GLY A 33 2.62 28.36 -50.98
CA GLY A 33 2.83 27.33 -49.98
C GLY A 33 1.51 26.61 -49.79
N CYS A 34 1.37 25.40 -50.33
CA CYS A 34 0.42 24.45 -49.77
C CYS A 34 0.90 24.19 -48.36
N THR A 35 0.31 24.86 -47.36
CA THR A 35 0.35 24.37 -45.99
C THR A 35 -0.21 22.96 -46.05
N PRO A 36 0.54 21.91 -45.71
CA PRO A 36 -0.02 20.59 -45.66
C PRO A 36 -1.19 20.62 -44.72
N ASP A 37 -2.39 20.20 -45.15
CA ASP A 37 -3.54 20.05 -44.31
C ASP A 37 -3.12 19.18 -43.11
N GLU A 38 -3.41 19.63 -41.90
CA GLU A 38 -3.15 18.83 -40.70
C GLU A 38 -3.88 17.49 -40.83
N PRO A 39 -3.27 16.38 -40.42
CA PRO A 39 -3.92 15.09 -40.53
C PRO A 39 -5.15 15.02 -39.62
N THR A 40 -6.25 14.49 -40.14
CA THR A 40 -7.47 14.21 -39.34
C THR A 40 -7.21 12.97 -38.48
N GLN A 41 -6.86 13.15 -37.23
CA GLN A 41 -6.39 12.09 -36.33
C GLN A 41 -6.99 12.22 -34.94
N LEU A 42 -7.05 11.07 -34.23
CA LEU A 42 -7.31 10.98 -32.80
C LEU A 42 -6.11 10.30 -32.16
N VAL A 43 -5.43 10.99 -31.25
CA VAL A 43 -4.24 10.50 -30.56
C VAL A 43 -4.61 10.17 -29.12
N ALA A 44 -4.69 8.88 -28.82
CA ALA A 44 -4.90 8.37 -27.46
C ALA A 44 -3.59 8.46 -26.67
N GLY A 45 -3.59 9.21 -25.58
CA GLY A 45 -2.45 9.29 -24.67
C GLY A 45 -2.69 8.44 -23.42
N MET A 46 -1.90 7.39 -23.30
CA MET A 46 -1.96 6.42 -22.20
C MET A 46 -1.00 6.86 -21.09
N THR A 47 -1.54 7.22 -19.94
CA THR A 47 -0.79 7.66 -18.76
C THR A 47 -1.19 6.83 -17.55
N THR A 48 -0.32 6.73 -16.55
CA THR A 48 -0.62 6.07 -15.28
C THR A 48 0.18 6.68 -14.14
N GLN A 49 -0.32 6.51 -12.93
CA GLN A 49 0.42 6.71 -11.69
C GLN A 49 0.51 5.38 -10.90
N MET A 50 0.06 4.28 -11.48
CA MET A 50 0.24 2.93 -10.95
C MET A 50 1.67 2.47 -11.19
N ARG A 51 2.20 1.64 -10.30
CA ARG A 51 3.57 1.12 -10.40
C ARG A 51 3.68 0.09 -11.52
N VAL A 52 4.76 0.21 -12.29
CA VAL A 52 5.13 -0.70 -13.39
C VAL A 52 6.53 -1.25 -13.08
N PRO A 53 6.75 -2.57 -13.04
CA PRO A 53 5.82 -3.64 -13.39
C PRO A 53 5.01 -4.21 -12.22
N ASP A 54 5.06 -3.64 -11.02
CA ASP A 54 4.46 -4.25 -9.83
C ASP A 54 2.95 -4.47 -9.98
N GLU A 55 2.23 -3.42 -10.41
CA GLU A 55 0.77 -3.43 -10.51
C GLU A 55 0.28 -3.64 -11.95
N ILE A 56 1.04 -3.11 -12.93
CA ILE A 56 0.78 -3.31 -14.36
C ILE A 56 1.98 -4.00 -14.98
N LYS A 57 1.81 -5.25 -15.39
CA LYS A 57 2.86 -6.06 -16.05
C LYS A 57 2.74 -6.06 -17.56
N SER A 58 1.56 -5.80 -18.08
CA SER A 58 1.30 -5.69 -19.52
C SER A 58 0.18 -4.69 -19.77
N VAL A 59 0.20 -4.06 -20.94
CA VAL A 59 -0.84 -3.17 -21.43
C VAL A 59 -1.44 -3.73 -22.69
N GLY A 60 -2.77 -3.87 -22.72
CA GLY A 60 -3.53 -4.25 -23.90
C GLY A 60 -4.18 -3.03 -24.53
N ILE A 61 -4.22 -3.02 -25.85
CA ILE A 61 -4.83 -1.95 -26.63
C ILE A 61 -5.80 -2.55 -27.63
N VAL A 62 -7.05 -2.08 -27.58
CA VAL A 62 -8.10 -2.49 -28.53
C VAL A 62 -8.65 -1.25 -29.20
N VAL A 63 -8.66 -1.24 -30.54
CA VAL A 63 -9.25 -0.15 -31.33
C VAL A 63 -10.36 -0.70 -32.21
N GLN A 64 -11.51 -0.06 -32.16
CA GLN A 64 -12.65 -0.33 -33.03
C GLN A 64 -13.02 0.94 -33.80
N SER A 65 -13.24 0.82 -35.11
CA SER A 65 -13.69 1.89 -35.99
C SER A 65 -15.03 1.50 -36.63
N GLY A 66 -16.05 2.33 -36.46
CA GLY A 66 -17.40 2.01 -36.93
C GLY A 66 -17.95 0.69 -36.37
N GLY A 67 -17.55 0.30 -35.17
CA GLY A 67 -17.93 -0.95 -34.52
C GLY A 67 -17.17 -2.20 -35.01
N ARG A 68 -16.18 -2.04 -35.90
CA ARG A 68 -15.33 -3.13 -36.36
C ARG A 68 -13.97 -3.08 -35.65
N LEU A 69 -13.47 -4.24 -35.23
CA LEU A 69 -12.13 -4.38 -34.68
C LEU A 69 -11.09 -4.02 -35.77
N VAL A 70 -10.23 -3.04 -35.46
CA VAL A 70 -9.14 -2.56 -36.34
C VAL A 70 -7.80 -3.00 -35.80
N PHE A 71 -7.64 -2.97 -34.46
CA PHE A 71 -6.40 -3.31 -33.79
C PHE A 71 -6.70 -3.97 -32.45
N CYS A 72 -5.95 -5.01 -32.10
CA CYS A 72 -5.98 -5.63 -30.78
C CYS A 72 -4.65 -6.34 -30.54
N ASP A 73 -3.92 -5.89 -29.53
CA ASP A 73 -2.69 -6.53 -29.09
C ASP A 73 -2.38 -6.18 -27.64
N SER A 74 -1.48 -6.95 -27.01
CA SER A 74 -0.95 -6.69 -25.68
C SER A 74 0.58 -6.64 -25.70
N TYR A 75 1.12 -5.80 -24.81
CA TYR A 75 2.56 -5.54 -24.75
C TYR A 75 3.04 -5.66 -23.31
N PRO A 76 4.08 -6.46 -23.04
CA PRO A 76 4.75 -6.45 -21.76
C PRO A 76 5.38 -5.08 -21.50
N VAL A 77 5.22 -4.55 -20.30
CA VAL A 77 5.85 -3.29 -19.89
C VAL A 77 7.08 -3.53 -19.01
N ALA A 78 7.18 -4.73 -18.42
CA ALA A 78 8.30 -5.11 -17.56
C ALA A 78 9.63 -5.31 -18.31
N ASP A 79 9.59 -5.67 -19.60
CA ASP A 79 10.78 -5.89 -20.42
C ASP A 79 11.19 -4.68 -21.26
N GLY A 80 10.50 -3.54 -21.06
CA GLY A 80 10.76 -2.30 -21.77
C GLY A 80 10.30 -2.30 -23.24
N SER A 81 9.50 -3.28 -23.68
CA SER A 81 8.95 -3.32 -25.04
C SER A 81 7.93 -2.21 -25.29
N VAL A 82 7.19 -1.82 -24.24
CA VAL A 82 6.37 -0.61 -24.19
C VAL A 82 6.61 0.09 -22.85
N THR A 83 6.79 1.40 -22.88
CA THR A 83 6.88 2.24 -21.69
C THR A 83 5.61 3.09 -21.55
N LEU A 84 5.21 3.38 -20.32
CA LEU A 84 4.20 4.38 -20.04
C LEU A 84 4.92 5.65 -19.51
N PRO A 85 4.50 6.85 -19.92
CA PRO A 85 3.39 7.15 -20.83
C PRO A 85 3.67 6.79 -22.29
N SER A 86 2.60 6.56 -23.05
CA SER A 86 2.68 6.18 -24.48
C SER A 86 1.49 6.77 -25.27
N THR A 87 1.60 6.79 -26.59
CA THR A 87 0.54 7.30 -27.47
C THR A 87 0.20 6.32 -28.59
N LEU A 88 -1.08 6.36 -29.00
CA LEU A 88 -1.57 5.64 -30.17
C LEU A 88 -2.38 6.61 -31.05
N ALA A 89 -1.95 6.81 -32.28
CA ALA A 89 -2.67 7.63 -33.25
C ALA A 89 -3.56 6.75 -34.15
N THR A 90 -4.78 7.21 -34.36
CA THR A 90 -5.74 6.64 -35.33
C THR A 90 -6.14 7.70 -36.34
N SER A 91 -6.29 7.35 -37.59
CA SER A 91 -6.65 8.25 -38.72
C SER A 91 -8.07 7.98 -39.22
N ALA A 92 -8.69 9.02 -39.77
CA ALA A 92 -10.07 9.00 -40.26
C ALA A 92 -10.19 8.37 -41.66
N GLU A 93 -9.70 7.13 -41.84
CA GLU A 93 -9.75 6.45 -43.13
C GLU A 93 -11.16 6.30 -43.73
N ASN A 94 -12.18 6.21 -42.85
CA ASN A 94 -13.59 6.02 -43.24
C ASN A 94 -14.43 7.31 -43.06
N GLY A 95 -13.79 8.46 -43.01
CA GLY A 95 -14.43 9.75 -42.80
C GLY A 95 -14.47 10.21 -41.35
N ALA A 96 -14.47 11.51 -41.14
CA ALA A 96 -14.36 12.14 -39.79
C ALA A 96 -15.51 11.79 -38.85
N SER A 97 -16.71 11.50 -39.35
CA SER A 97 -17.89 11.15 -38.56
C SER A 97 -17.90 9.68 -38.06
N THR A 98 -16.94 8.84 -38.50
CA THR A 98 -16.87 7.44 -38.07
C THR A 98 -16.44 7.37 -36.61
N PRO A 99 -17.25 6.75 -35.71
CA PRO A 99 -16.87 6.65 -34.33
C PRO A 99 -15.70 5.67 -34.13
N VAL A 100 -14.72 6.09 -33.34
CA VAL A 100 -13.60 5.25 -32.90
C VAL A 100 -13.70 5.01 -31.41
N THR A 101 -13.60 3.74 -31.03
CA THR A 101 -13.50 3.32 -29.61
C THR A 101 -12.07 2.84 -29.37
N VAL A 102 -11.39 3.46 -28.42
CA VAL A 102 -10.11 3.01 -27.91
C VAL A 102 -10.32 2.43 -26.53
N THR A 103 -9.83 1.22 -26.30
CA THR A 103 -9.82 0.57 -24.98
C THR A 103 -8.38 0.27 -24.61
N VAL A 104 -7.98 0.68 -23.41
CA VAL A 104 -6.70 0.35 -22.79
C VAL A 104 -6.96 -0.55 -21.60
N LEU A 105 -6.25 -1.65 -21.54
CA LEU A 105 -6.35 -2.68 -20.49
C LEU A 105 -5.01 -2.75 -19.76
N GLY A 106 -5.04 -2.75 -18.43
CA GLY A 106 -3.89 -3.05 -17.59
C GLY A 106 -4.00 -4.47 -17.05
N PHE A 107 -2.93 -5.26 -17.19
CA PHE A 107 -2.88 -6.63 -16.69
C PHE A 107 -1.93 -6.74 -15.49
N GLY A 108 -2.38 -7.40 -14.44
CA GLY A 108 -1.55 -7.79 -13.30
C GLY A 108 -0.62 -8.96 -13.59
N GLN A 109 -0.68 -9.54 -14.80
CA GLN A 109 0.14 -10.65 -15.27
C GLN A 109 0.83 -10.27 -16.57
N ALA A 110 1.98 -10.91 -16.85
CA ALA A 110 2.66 -10.73 -18.14
C ALA A 110 1.84 -11.39 -19.23
N GLN A 111 1.40 -10.60 -20.20
CA GLN A 111 0.68 -11.05 -21.39
C GLN A 111 1.57 -10.82 -22.61
N ASN A 112 1.88 -11.88 -23.35
CA ASN A 112 2.69 -11.75 -24.56
C ASN A 112 1.86 -11.41 -25.81
N SER A 113 0.61 -11.85 -25.86
CA SER A 113 -0.38 -11.49 -26.87
C SER A 113 -1.76 -12.03 -26.46
N PHE A 114 -2.81 -11.23 -26.69
CA PHE A 114 -4.20 -11.67 -26.56
C PHE A 114 -5.03 -11.42 -27.83
N SER A 115 -4.35 -11.19 -28.95
CA SER A 115 -4.98 -10.84 -30.23
C SER A 115 -5.98 -11.89 -30.74
N ALA A 116 -5.75 -13.16 -30.45
CA ALA A 116 -6.66 -14.24 -30.84
C ALA A 116 -7.99 -14.18 -30.05
N ASP A 117 -7.93 -13.83 -28.78
CA ASP A 117 -9.08 -13.77 -27.87
C ASP A 117 -9.94 -12.53 -28.15
N CYS A 118 -9.34 -11.41 -28.53
CA CYS A 118 -10.03 -10.19 -28.94
C CYS A 118 -10.96 -10.35 -30.15
N VAL A 119 -10.70 -11.31 -31.01
CA VAL A 119 -11.54 -11.59 -32.19
C VAL A 119 -12.85 -12.22 -31.76
N VAL A 120 -12.84 -13.00 -30.68
CA VAL A 120 -14.02 -13.73 -30.17
C VAL A 120 -14.76 -12.88 -29.17
N ARG A 121 -14.05 -12.29 -28.22
CA ARG A 121 -14.61 -11.47 -27.15
C ARG A 121 -13.56 -10.52 -26.62
N GLN A 122 -13.91 -9.24 -26.42
CA GLN A 122 -13.07 -8.31 -25.69
C GLN A 122 -13.06 -8.70 -24.20
N PRO A 123 -11.90 -8.93 -23.57
CA PRO A 123 -11.83 -9.23 -22.13
C PRO A 123 -12.33 -8.04 -21.30
N ASP A 124 -12.94 -8.32 -20.16
CA ASP A 124 -13.37 -7.34 -19.18
C ASP A 124 -12.50 -7.45 -17.91
N VAL A 125 -12.63 -6.46 -17.02
CA VAL A 125 -11.93 -6.47 -15.73
C VAL A 125 -12.36 -7.72 -14.93
N GLY A 126 -11.37 -8.41 -14.35
CA GLY A 126 -11.54 -9.70 -13.66
C GLY A 126 -11.43 -10.91 -14.58
N GLU A 127 -11.36 -10.72 -15.91
CA GLU A 127 -11.17 -11.78 -16.90
C GLU A 127 -9.75 -11.74 -17.47
N ASP A 128 -9.18 -12.89 -17.76
CA ASP A 128 -7.88 -13.04 -18.41
C ASP A 128 -6.72 -12.23 -17.79
N GLY A 129 -6.82 -11.93 -16.48
CA GLY A 129 -5.82 -11.16 -15.77
C GLY A 129 -5.92 -9.64 -15.93
N VAL A 130 -7.00 -9.14 -16.53
CA VAL A 130 -7.29 -7.69 -16.61
C VAL A 130 -7.63 -7.17 -15.22
N THR A 131 -6.85 -6.22 -14.71
CA THR A 131 -7.07 -5.59 -13.40
C THR A 131 -7.68 -4.19 -13.51
N VAL A 132 -7.44 -3.49 -14.61
CA VAL A 132 -7.95 -2.13 -14.84
C VAL A 132 -8.23 -1.90 -16.31
N MET A 133 -9.28 -1.14 -16.59
CA MET A 133 -9.69 -0.81 -17.97
C MET A 133 -10.12 0.65 -18.09
N ARG A 134 -9.69 1.28 -19.16
CA ARG A 134 -10.20 2.58 -19.63
C ARG A 134 -10.70 2.45 -21.06
N ARG A 135 -11.94 2.88 -21.32
CA ARG A 135 -12.56 2.85 -22.65
C ARG A 135 -13.11 4.24 -22.98
N ARG A 136 -12.80 4.76 -24.18
CA ARG A 136 -13.34 6.03 -24.68
C ARG A 136 -13.78 5.87 -26.11
N ARG A 137 -14.89 6.53 -26.47
CA ARG A 137 -15.40 6.57 -27.84
C ARG A 137 -15.57 8.02 -28.27
N SER A 138 -15.02 8.37 -29.43
CA SER A 138 -15.14 9.70 -30.03
C SER A 138 -15.21 9.62 -31.55
N THR A 139 -15.42 10.74 -32.22
CA THR A 139 -15.24 10.91 -33.65
C THR A 139 -14.07 11.87 -33.89
N TYR A 140 -13.70 12.07 -35.15
CA TYR A 140 -12.65 13.01 -35.54
C TYR A 140 -13.24 14.41 -35.80
N LEU A 141 -12.37 15.43 -35.82
CA LEU A 141 -12.64 16.71 -36.46
C LEU A 141 -11.70 16.85 -37.65
N GLU A 142 -12.24 17.29 -38.79
CA GLU A 142 -11.45 17.47 -40.01
C GLU A 142 -10.27 18.40 -39.82
N ASN A 143 -9.13 18.00 -40.37
CA ASN A 143 -7.87 18.77 -40.32
C ASN A 143 -7.41 19.11 -38.89
N ARG A 144 -7.65 18.19 -37.94
CA ARG A 144 -7.15 18.32 -36.55
C ARG A 144 -6.65 16.98 -36.03
N ALA A 145 -5.55 17.02 -35.29
CA ALA A 145 -5.07 15.91 -34.46
C ALA A 145 -5.58 16.14 -33.03
N LEU A 146 -6.59 15.40 -32.60
CA LEU A 146 -7.23 15.58 -31.29
C LEU A 146 -6.58 14.70 -30.24
N TYR A 147 -6.37 15.22 -29.04
CA TYR A 147 -5.90 14.48 -27.87
C TYR A 147 -7.03 13.78 -27.16
N LEU A 148 -6.98 12.44 -27.04
CA LEU A 148 -7.89 11.61 -26.26
C LEU A 148 -7.17 11.10 -25.01
N PRO A 149 -7.41 11.65 -23.82
CA PRO A 149 -6.78 11.19 -22.61
C PRO A 149 -7.27 9.79 -22.20
N MET A 150 -6.34 8.86 -21.98
CA MET A 150 -6.60 7.47 -21.57
C MET A 150 -5.82 7.13 -20.28
N PRO A 151 -6.09 7.85 -19.16
CA PRO A 151 -5.38 7.58 -17.91
C PRO A 151 -5.81 6.24 -17.30
N ILE A 152 -4.84 5.42 -16.94
CA ILE A 152 -5.03 4.20 -16.16
C ILE A 152 -4.85 4.58 -14.69
N LYS A 153 -5.92 4.49 -13.90
CA LYS A 153 -5.94 4.98 -12.52
C LYS A 153 -6.30 3.89 -11.53
N HIS A 154 -5.70 3.95 -10.37
CA HIS A 154 -5.99 3.06 -9.23
C HIS A 154 -7.47 2.99 -8.87
N ALA A 155 -8.17 4.11 -8.95
CA ALA A 155 -9.59 4.15 -8.67
C ALA A 155 -10.42 3.17 -9.52
N CYS A 156 -9.89 2.70 -10.65
CA CYS A 156 -10.57 1.80 -11.56
C CYS A 156 -10.09 0.33 -11.48
N THR A 157 -9.22 0.00 -10.54
CA THR A 157 -8.80 -1.40 -10.30
C THR A 157 -9.99 -2.22 -9.85
N ASP A 158 -10.17 -3.40 -10.46
CA ASP A 158 -11.24 -4.36 -10.18
C ASP A 158 -12.67 -3.82 -10.40
N VAL A 159 -12.82 -2.79 -11.24
CA VAL A 159 -14.13 -2.23 -11.61
C VAL A 159 -14.50 -2.66 -13.02
N SER A 160 -15.39 -3.67 -13.12
CA SER A 160 -16.01 -4.07 -14.38
C SER A 160 -17.20 -3.16 -14.70
N CYS A 161 -17.28 -2.69 -15.95
CA CYS A 161 -18.35 -1.79 -16.38
C CYS A 161 -19.15 -2.38 -17.55
N PRO A 162 -20.47 -2.14 -17.60
CA PRO A 162 -21.32 -2.57 -18.70
C PRO A 162 -20.79 -2.10 -20.07
N GLN A 163 -21.17 -2.82 -21.12
CA GLN A 163 -20.84 -2.43 -22.47
C GLN A 163 -21.37 -1.02 -22.78
N GLY A 164 -20.51 -0.14 -23.30
CA GLY A 164 -20.83 1.28 -23.55
C GLY A 164 -20.45 2.22 -22.43
N ASP A 165 -19.97 1.69 -21.32
CA ASP A 165 -19.50 2.46 -20.17
C ASP A 165 -17.99 2.24 -19.95
N THR A 166 -17.38 3.11 -19.16
CA THR A 166 -15.98 3.05 -18.73
C THR A 166 -15.88 3.42 -17.26
N CYS A 167 -14.85 2.96 -16.57
CA CYS A 167 -14.60 3.38 -15.20
C CYS A 167 -13.99 4.78 -15.16
N ILE A 168 -14.58 5.67 -14.35
CA ILE A 168 -14.06 7.01 -14.05
C ILE A 168 -14.18 7.22 -12.54
N GLY A 169 -13.03 7.39 -11.87
CA GLY A 169 -12.99 7.57 -10.43
C GLY A 169 -13.58 6.42 -9.62
N GLY A 170 -13.56 5.18 -10.17
CA GLY A 170 -14.07 3.99 -9.51
C GLY A 170 -15.55 3.69 -9.73
N LEU A 171 -16.25 4.48 -10.55
CA LEU A 171 -17.65 4.25 -10.96
C LEU A 171 -17.77 4.16 -12.47
N CYS A 172 -18.76 3.40 -12.94
CA CYS A 172 -19.05 3.28 -14.37
C CYS A 172 -19.77 4.50 -14.91
N GLN A 173 -19.25 5.08 -15.97
CA GLN A 173 -19.82 6.24 -16.69
C GLN A 173 -19.78 6.00 -18.19
N LYS A 174 -20.53 6.80 -18.96
CA LYS A 174 -20.56 6.72 -20.42
C LYS A 174 -19.15 6.92 -21.01
N MET A 175 -18.80 6.06 -21.96
CA MET A 175 -17.49 6.13 -22.64
C MET A 175 -17.41 7.20 -23.74
N ASP A 176 -18.57 7.79 -24.12
CA ASP A 176 -18.64 8.75 -25.21
C ASP A 176 -18.02 10.10 -24.80
N VAL A 177 -17.17 10.60 -25.68
CA VAL A 177 -16.51 11.90 -25.54
C VAL A 177 -16.85 12.76 -26.75
N ASN A 178 -17.36 13.97 -26.51
CA ASN A 178 -17.63 14.91 -27.60
C ASN A 178 -16.31 15.41 -28.20
N PRO A 179 -16.03 15.21 -29.48
CA PRO A 179 -14.77 15.61 -30.09
C PRO A 179 -14.50 17.12 -30.01
N SER A 180 -15.55 17.95 -29.94
CA SER A 180 -15.41 19.40 -29.81
C SER A 180 -14.87 19.85 -28.45
N THR A 181 -14.90 18.98 -27.45
CA THR A 181 -14.31 19.26 -26.11
C THR A 181 -12.86 18.80 -25.99
N LEU A 182 -12.36 18.06 -27.00
CA LEU A 182 -10.98 17.61 -27.02
C LEU A 182 -10.07 18.73 -27.53
N VAL A 183 -8.90 18.85 -26.92
CA VAL A 183 -7.85 19.80 -27.33
C VAL A 183 -7.03 19.21 -28.49
N ASP A 184 -6.33 20.06 -29.23
CA ASP A 184 -5.36 19.58 -30.22
C ASP A 184 -4.22 18.83 -29.51
N TYR A 185 -3.75 17.77 -30.13
CA TYR A 185 -2.68 16.94 -29.61
C TYR A 185 -1.35 17.71 -29.61
N ASP A 186 -0.72 17.65 -28.46
CA ASP A 186 0.66 18.08 -28.26
C ASP A 186 1.34 16.99 -27.39
N ASP A 187 2.55 16.57 -27.76
CA ASP A 187 3.28 15.55 -27.01
C ASP A 187 3.51 15.92 -25.54
N ARG A 188 3.58 17.21 -25.26
CA ARG A 188 3.69 17.76 -23.90
C ARG A 188 2.51 17.40 -22.99
N LEU A 189 1.32 17.12 -23.57
CA LEU A 189 0.14 16.71 -22.81
C LEU A 189 0.24 15.27 -22.26
N VAL A 190 1.19 14.48 -22.79
CA VAL A 190 1.37 13.08 -22.43
C VAL A 190 2.69 12.85 -21.69
N PHE A 191 3.80 13.37 -22.24
CA PHE A 191 5.15 13.02 -21.78
C PHE A 191 5.75 13.95 -20.74
N GLY A 192 5.17 15.12 -20.51
CA GLY A 192 5.61 16.02 -19.42
C GLY A 192 7.02 16.63 -19.60
N ARG A 193 7.51 16.73 -20.86
CA ARG A 193 8.89 17.13 -21.18
C ARG A 193 9.17 18.63 -21.15
N THR A 194 8.30 19.46 -20.62
CA THR A 194 8.45 20.92 -20.69
C THR A 194 8.05 21.60 -19.39
N ASN A 195 8.38 22.89 -19.26
CA ASN A 195 8.01 23.76 -18.13
C ASN A 195 6.49 23.87 -17.86
N THR A 196 5.66 23.17 -18.64
CA THR A 196 4.20 23.14 -18.46
C THR A 196 3.72 21.92 -17.68
N CYS A 197 4.59 20.97 -17.36
CA CYS A 197 4.27 19.82 -16.55
C CYS A 197 4.12 20.18 -15.05
N PHE A 198 3.48 19.31 -14.29
CA PHE A 198 3.35 19.41 -12.84
C PHE A 198 4.49 18.67 -12.16
N SER A 199 5.35 19.39 -11.46
CA SER A 199 6.41 18.79 -10.66
C SER A 199 5.87 18.43 -9.28
N VAL A 200 5.88 17.12 -8.97
CA VAL A 200 5.44 16.60 -7.68
C VAL A 200 6.37 17.03 -6.57
N ASP A 201 7.68 16.96 -6.80
CA ASP A 201 8.70 17.34 -5.82
C ASP A 201 8.60 18.80 -5.40
N ARG A 202 8.27 19.68 -6.33
CA ARG A 202 8.13 21.12 -6.06
C ARG A 202 6.77 21.48 -5.50
N CYS A 203 5.68 20.86 -5.99
CA CYS A 203 4.32 21.28 -5.70
C CYS A 203 3.67 20.50 -4.56
N LEU A 204 4.15 19.30 -4.30
CA LEU A 204 3.75 18.43 -3.20
C LEU A 204 4.96 17.93 -2.41
N PRO A 205 5.91 18.87 -2.05
CA PRO A 205 7.05 18.43 -1.26
C PRO A 205 6.56 17.88 0.08
N LEU A 206 7.22 16.86 0.54
CA LEU A 206 6.81 16.10 1.72
C LEU A 206 6.85 16.95 2.98
N SER A 207 7.85 17.82 3.08
CA SER A 207 8.01 18.78 4.18
C SER A 207 6.89 19.83 4.26
N ALA A 208 6.13 20.02 3.19
CA ALA A 208 5.00 20.94 3.12
C ALA A 208 3.65 20.26 2.88
N SER A 209 3.63 18.93 2.79
CA SER A 209 2.39 18.14 2.68
C SER A 209 1.71 18.04 4.05
N ILE A 210 0.49 18.53 4.13
CA ILE A 210 -0.28 18.64 5.37
C ILE A 210 -1.38 17.57 5.33
N PRO A 211 -1.49 16.70 6.33
CA PRO A 211 -2.61 15.78 6.45
C PRO A 211 -3.93 16.54 6.45
N ALA A 212 -4.85 16.15 5.59
CA ALA A 212 -6.16 16.77 5.50
C ALA A 212 -7.10 16.13 6.54
N GLN A 213 -7.80 16.97 7.29
CA GLN A 213 -8.81 16.55 8.26
C GLN A 213 -10.18 16.45 7.59
N LEU A 214 -10.90 15.36 7.86
CA LEU A 214 -12.26 15.17 7.35
C LEU A 214 -13.22 16.13 8.08
N VAL A 215 -13.91 16.98 7.33
CA VAL A 215 -14.89 17.94 7.85
C VAL A 215 -16.30 17.40 7.70
N ASP A 216 -16.62 16.84 6.54
CA ASP A 216 -17.92 16.25 6.25
C ASP A 216 -17.76 14.86 5.59
N PRO A 217 -18.10 13.78 6.28
CA PRO A 217 -18.02 12.42 5.74
C PRO A 217 -19.03 12.15 4.61
N GLU A 218 -20.15 12.88 4.56
CA GLU A 218 -21.15 12.65 3.51
C GLU A 218 -20.67 13.13 2.15
N THR A 219 -20.01 14.27 2.11
CA THR A 219 -19.50 14.88 0.87
C THR A 219 -18.00 14.60 0.66
N CYS A 220 -17.34 13.91 1.59
CA CYS A 220 -15.88 13.76 1.65
C CYS A 220 -15.18 15.13 1.52
N GLU A 221 -15.64 16.07 2.33
CA GLU A 221 -15.02 17.39 2.43
C GLU A 221 -13.90 17.36 3.47
N PHE A 222 -12.78 17.91 3.07
CA PHE A 222 -11.55 17.96 3.87
C PHE A 222 -11.08 19.39 4.04
N GLU A 223 -10.33 19.62 5.11
CA GLU A 223 -9.63 20.87 5.39
C GLU A 223 -8.15 20.60 5.71
N ILE A 224 -7.25 21.46 5.22
CA ILE A 224 -5.84 21.45 5.61
C ILE A 224 -5.56 22.61 6.58
N GLU A 225 -4.91 22.33 7.69
CA GLU A 225 -4.51 23.31 8.68
C GLU A 225 -3.08 23.80 8.35
N MET A 226 -2.98 24.98 7.70
CA MET A 226 -1.69 25.54 7.34
C MET A 226 -0.92 25.98 8.60
N PRO A 227 0.36 25.56 8.77
CA PRO A 227 1.17 26.03 9.89
C PRO A 227 1.32 27.55 9.87
N GLU A 228 1.25 28.19 11.04
CA GLU A 228 1.44 29.63 11.16
C GLU A 228 2.85 30.06 10.67
N GLY A 229 2.90 31.15 9.93
CA GLY A 229 4.17 31.74 9.45
C GLY A 229 4.77 31.09 8.21
N VAL A 230 4.14 30.08 7.61
CA VAL A 230 4.58 29.53 6.32
C VAL A 230 4.14 30.45 5.19
N PRO A 231 5.09 31.04 4.43
CA PRO A 231 4.75 31.90 3.31
C PRO A 231 4.08 31.09 2.20
N VAL A 232 2.87 31.51 1.81
CA VAL A 232 2.16 30.95 0.66
C VAL A 232 2.43 31.81 -0.55
N PRO A 233 2.96 31.25 -1.66
CA PRO A 233 3.14 32.03 -2.91
C PRO A 233 1.81 32.62 -3.39
N SER A 234 1.85 33.82 -3.96
CA SER A 234 0.64 34.56 -4.37
C SER A 234 -0.19 33.87 -5.45
N ASN A 235 0.41 32.98 -6.23
CA ASN A 235 -0.24 32.16 -7.25
C ASN A 235 -0.47 30.70 -6.82
N ALA A 236 -0.16 30.38 -5.57
CA ALA A 236 -0.35 29.04 -5.07
C ALA A 236 -1.85 28.75 -4.85
N ALA A 237 -2.23 27.57 -5.24
CA ALA A 237 -3.55 27.02 -5.02
C ALA A 237 -3.43 25.62 -4.39
N LEU A 238 -4.53 25.05 -3.99
CA LEU A 238 -4.55 23.75 -3.35
C LEU A 238 -4.16 22.63 -4.33
N ASN A 239 -3.24 21.79 -3.94
CA ASN A 239 -2.93 20.52 -4.57
C ASN A 239 -3.18 19.40 -3.59
N VAL A 240 -3.74 18.30 -4.07
CA VAL A 240 -4.17 17.18 -3.25
C VAL A 240 -3.50 15.89 -3.72
N ARG A 241 -3.04 15.11 -2.75
CA ARG A 241 -2.56 13.75 -2.95
C ARG A 241 -3.34 12.80 -2.06
N ILE A 242 -3.65 11.62 -2.58
CA ILE A 242 -4.25 10.51 -1.83
C ILE A 242 -3.27 9.35 -1.77
N LEU A 243 -3.43 8.51 -0.76
CA LEU A 243 -2.73 7.24 -0.64
C LEU A 243 -3.75 6.12 -0.76
N HIS A 244 -3.54 5.22 -1.71
CA HIS A 244 -4.39 4.06 -1.91
C HIS A 244 -4.06 2.92 -0.93
N GLN A 245 -4.97 1.96 -0.80
CA GLN A 245 -4.85 0.81 0.10
C GLN A 245 -3.58 -0.04 -0.13
N ASN A 246 -3.03 -0.02 -1.34
CA ASN A 246 -1.78 -0.68 -1.70
C ASN A 246 -0.53 0.21 -1.55
N TYR A 247 -0.66 1.35 -0.85
CA TYR A 247 0.40 2.34 -0.61
C TYR A 247 0.95 3.02 -1.86
N THR A 248 0.22 3.04 -2.94
CA THR A 248 0.56 3.88 -4.08
C THR A 248 -0.01 5.28 -3.89
N PRO A 249 0.83 6.32 -3.90
CA PRO A 249 0.37 7.69 -3.88
C PRO A 249 -0.21 8.08 -5.26
N GLU A 250 -1.30 8.82 -5.26
CA GLU A 250 -1.86 9.43 -6.48
C GLU A 250 -2.05 10.93 -6.27
N VAL A 251 -1.54 11.73 -7.20
CA VAL A 251 -1.76 13.17 -7.26
C VAL A 251 -3.05 13.42 -8.01
N LEU A 252 -3.98 14.11 -7.36
CA LEU A 252 -5.29 14.40 -7.93
C LEU A 252 -5.27 15.66 -8.78
N ASP A 253 -6.05 15.63 -9.85
CA ASP A 253 -6.38 16.80 -10.66
C ASP A 253 -7.52 17.60 -10.01
N VAL A 254 -7.60 18.89 -10.31
CA VAL A 254 -8.86 19.64 -10.11
C VAL A 254 -9.85 19.15 -11.15
N ASP A 255 -10.69 18.20 -10.76
CA ASP A 255 -11.62 17.48 -11.63
C ASP A 255 -12.81 16.97 -10.82
N GLU A 256 -14.04 17.23 -11.32
CA GLU A 256 -15.28 16.84 -10.64
C GLU A 256 -15.57 15.33 -10.74
N ALA A 257 -14.96 14.63 -11.69
CA ALA A 257 -15.26 13.23 -11.98
C ALA A 257 -14.29 12.24 -11.30
N GLU A 258 -12.99 12.54 -11.29
CA GLU A 258 -11.96 11.62 -10.78
C GLU A 258 -10.78 12.31 -10.08
N GLY A 259 -11.02 13.50 -9.52
CA GLY A 259 -10.02 14.28 -8.82
C GLY A 259 -10.57 14.90 -7.53
N PHE A 260 -10.35 16.20 -7.37
CA PHE A 260 -10.92 16.97 -6.26
C PHE A 260 -11.47 18.31 -6.74
N VAL A 261 -12.35 18.89 -5.93
CA VAL A 261 -12.96 20.20 -6.18
C VAL A 261 -12.67 21.10 -4.98
N PRO A 262 -11.98 22.24 -5.17
CA PRO A 262 -11.84 23.21 -4.09
C PRO A 262 -13.22 23.68 -3.60
N SER A 263 -13.47 23.63 -2.30
CA SER A 263 -14.68 24.23 -1.73
C SER A 263 -14.44 25.71 -1.45
N GLY A 264 -15.48 26.52 -1.67
CA GLY A 264 -15.42 27.97 -1.76
C GLY A 264 -15.22 28.72 -0.45
N ASP A 265 -14.31 28.30 0.41
CA ASP A 265 -13.87 29.11 1.54
C ASP A 265 -12.93 30.24 1.08
N ALA A 266 -12.96 31.36 1.78
CA ALA A 266 -12.14 32.53 1.46
C ALA A 266 -10.62 32.24 1.54
N ASP A 267 -10.24 31.22 2.31
CA ASP A 267 -8.85 30.83 2.57
C ASP A 267 -8.34 29.75 1.61
N GLY A 268 -9.23 29.11 0.83
CA GLY A 268 -8.90 28.04 -0.12
C GLY A 268 -8.21 26.84 0.54
N LYS A 269 -8.62 26.49 1.77
CA LYS A 269 -8.07 25.37 2.55
C LYS A 269 -8.93 24.13 2.46
N ARG A 270 -10.19 24.30 2.04
CA ARG A 270 -11.18 23.22 1.96
C ARG A 270 -11.33 22.70 0.54
N PHE A 271 -11.61 21.42 0.46
CA PHE A 271 -11.88 20.75 -0.80
C PHE A 271 -12.74 19.51 -0.58
N ARG A 272 -13.37 19.05 -1.63
CA ARG A 272 -14.08 17.78 -1.66
C ARG A 272 -13.42 16.84 -2.64
N LEU A 273 -13.32 15.57 -2.30
CA LEU A 273 -13.02 14.55 -3.31
C LEU A 273 -14.15 14.52 -4.34
N ALA A 274 -13.80 14.23 -5.60
CA ALA A 274 -14.80 13.96 -6.62
C ALA A 274 -15.81 12.93 -6.12
N SER A 275 -17.09 13.11 -6.43
CA SER A 275 -18.17 12.25 -5.90
C SER A 275 -17.94 10.76 -6.16
N ASN A 276 -17.32 10.44 -7.29
CA ASN A 276 -16.96 9.07 -7.66
C ASN A 276 -15.89 8.50 -6.70
N LEU A 277 -14.81 9.25 -6.47
CA LEU A 277 -13.74 8.85 -5.53
C LEU A 277 -14.26 8.77 -4.09
N CYS A 278 -15.09 9.73 -3.68
CA CYS A 278 -15.73 9.72 -2.38
C CYS A 278 -16.51 8.43 -2.14
N THR A 279 -17.42 8.11 -3.06
CA THR A 279 -18.36 6.98 -2.90
C THR A 279 -17.69 5.64 -3.10
N SER A 280 -16.85 5.50 -4.14
CA SER A 280 -16.29 4.20 -4.53
C SER A 280 -15.02 3.83 -3.80
N ARG A 281 -14.26 4.81 -3.31
CA ARG A 281 -12.92 4.59 -2.77
C ARG A 281 -12.75 5.07 -1.34
N TYR A 282 -13.13 6.32 -1.02
CA TYR A 282 -12.96 6.83 0.33
C TYR A 282 -13.92 6.17 1.33
N LYS A 283 -15.24 6.22 1.06
CA LYS A 283 -16.26 5.59 1.94
C LYS A 283 -16.16 4.07 2.02
N THR A 284 -15.50 3.43 1.06
CA THR A 284 -15.23 1.98 1.07
C THR A 284 -13.88 1.61 1.65
N GLY A 285 -13.16 2.60 2.17
CA GLY A 285 -11.92 2.37 2.84
C GLY A 285 -10.70 2.05 1.95
N LYS A 286 -10.78 2.34 0.67
CA LYS A 286 -9.68 2.09 -0.28
C LYS A 286 -8.71 3.26 -0.43
N ILE A 287 -8.97 4.38 0.23
CA ILE A 287 -8.07 5.52 0.39
C ILE A 287 -7.64 5.58 1.85
N LEU A 288 -6.35 5.43 2.12
CA LEU A 288 -5.78 5.40 3.47
C LEU A 288 -5.52 6.80 4.03
N GLY A 289 -5.28 7.78 3.18
CA GLY A 289 -4.96 9.13 3.62
C GLY A 289 -5.12 10.15 2.51
N VAL A 290 -5.28 11.39 2.93
CA VAL A 290 -5.44 12.56 2.06
C VAL A 290 -4.54 13.66 2.58
N TRP A 291 -3.75 14.27 1.70
CA TRP A 291 -2.85 15.39 2.02
C TRP A 291 -3.05 16.53 1.04
N GLY A 292 -2.82 17.73 1.51
CA GLY A 292 -2.85 18.93 0.69
C GLY A 292 -1.61 19.79 0.83
N THR A 293 -1.32 20.59 -0.20
CA THR A 293 -0.31 21.66 -0.17
C THR A 293 -0.81 22.90 -0.86
N LYS A 294 -0.15 24.04 -0.57
CA LYS A 294 -0.34 25.31 -1.28
C LYS A 294 1.00 25.87 -1.73
N ALA A 295 1.74 25.09 -2.53
CA ALA A 295 3.08 25.45 -3.02
C ALA A 295 3.08 25.92 -4.48
N CYS A 296 2.13 25.47 -5.29
CA CYS A 296 2.02 25.73 -6.74
C CYS A 296 0.58 26.03 -7.15
N PRO A 297 0.35 26.47 -8.39
CA PRO A 297 -0.98 26.39 -8.99
C PRO A 297 -1.54 24.96 -8.97
N SER A 298 -2.86 24.81 -8.88
CA SER A 298 -3.48 23.48 -8.86
C SER A 298 -3.21 22.70 -10.13
N LYS A 299 -2.96 21.40 -9.98
CA LYS A 299 -2.83 20.46 -11.09
C LYS A 299 -4.16 20.29 -11.83
N THR A 300 -4.10 20.29 -13.16
CA THR A 300 -5.26 20.11 -14.04
C THR A 300 -5.12 18.81 -14.85
N PRO A 301 -6.23 18.27 -15.39
CA PRO A 301 -6.20 17.04 -16.22
C PRO A 301 -5.36 17.16 -17.50
N LEU A 302 -5.11 18.37 -18.00
CA LEU A 302 -4.29 18.61 -19.18
C LEU A 302 -2.81 18.87 -18.84
N GLN A 303 -2.46 18.80 -17.58
CA GLN A 303 -1.10 19.01 -17.10
C GLN A 303 -0.54 17.68 -16.62
N PRO A 304 0.31 16.99 -17.43
CA PRO A 304 0.93 15.75 -17.03
C PRO A 304 1.92 16.00 -15.89
N ILE A 305 2.23 14.96 -15.15
CA ILE A 305 3.36 14.98 -14.22
C ILE A 305 4.66 15.11 -15.02
N CYS A 306 5.65 15.81 -14.51
CA CYS A 306 6.94 15.96 -15.17
C CYS A 306 7.62 14.60 -15.38
N GLU A 307 8.36 14.45 -16.48
CA GLU A 307 8.97 13.17 -16.91
C GLU A 307 9.81 12.55 -15.77
N GLU A 308 10.60 13.33 -15.09
CA GLU A 308 11.42 12.90 -13.96
C GLU A 308 10.58 12.37 -12.78
N ASP A 309 9.48 13.05 -12.45
CA ASP A 309 8.57 12.62 -11.39
C ASP A 309 7.72 11.41 -11.82
N GLN A 310 7.40 11.28 -13.11
CA GLN A 310 6.65 10.14 -13.66
C GLN A 310 7.45 8.84 -13.54
N GLU A 311 8.72 8.85 -13.93
CA GLU A 311 9.58 7.68 -13.80
C GLU A 311 9.64 7.18 -12.37
N GLN A 312 9.72 8.11 -11.41
CA GLN A 312 9.75 7.80 -9.99
C GLN A 312 8.45 7.20 -9.46
N ILE A 313 7.30 7.77 -9.84
CA ILE A 313 5.99 7.29 -9.41
C ILE A 313 5.71 5.90 -9.98
N ILE A 314 5.98 5.71 -11.27
CA ILE A 314 5.70 4.46 -11.98
C ILE A 314 6.62 3.33 -11.51
N SER A 315 7.92 3.59 -11.30
CA SER A 315 8.86 2.60 -10.78
C SER A 315 8.69 2.34 -9.28
N GLY A 316 7.96 3.20 -8.59
CA GLY A 316 7.90 3.19 -7.13
C GLY A 316 9.17 3.75 -6.49
N GLU A 317 10.06 4.30 -7.31
CA GLU A 317 11.29 4.95 -6.90
C GLU A 317 11.02 6.42 -6.64
N THR A 318 10.98 6.81 -5.38
CA THR A 318 11.08 8.24 -5.05
C THR A 318 12.54 8.65 -5.16
N SER A 319 12.88 9.44 -6.16
CA SER A 319 14.24 9.95 -6.34
C SER A 319 14.62 10.88 -5.19
N LEU A 320 15.71 10.54 -4.53
CA LEU A 320 16.51 11.54 -3.85
C LEU A 320 17.57 11.99 -4.86
N HIS A 321 17.58 13.27 -5.18
CA HIS A 321 18.66 13.85 -5.98
C HIS A 321 20.00 13.72 -5.25
N GLY A 322 20.68 12.62 -5.53
CA GLY A 322 22.08 12.41 -5.39
C GLY A 322 22.56 11.82 -6.72
N PRO A 323 23.82 11.95 -7.10
CA PRO A 323 24.28 11.54 -8.43
C PRO A 323 23.97 10.07 -8.67
N THR A 324 23.12 9.82 -9.69
CA THR A 324 22.90 8.53 -10.38
C THR A 324 22.94 7.27 -9.51
N ALA A 325 21.83 6.93 -8.86
CA ALA A 325 21.66 5.58 -8.36
C ALA A 325 20.85 4.77 -9.39
N CYS A 326 21.47 3.84 -10.06
CA CYS A 326 20.76 2.75 -10.75
C CYS A 326 20.14 1.87 -9.68
N VAL A 327 18.82 1.78 -9.64
CA VAL A 327 18.17 0.91 -8.68
C VAL A 327 17.92 -0.44 -9.33
N THR A 328 18.89 -1.32 -9.20
CA THR A 328 18.70 -2.76 -9.33
C THR A 328 18.60 -3.37 -7.94
N GLY A 329 17.59 -2.97 -7.18
CA GLY A 329 17.38 -3.46 -5.82
C GLY A 329 16.04 -4.17 -5.71
N GLY A 330 16.04 -5.35 -5.10
CA GLY A 330 14.81 -6.11 -4.86
C GLY A 330 14.10 -5.63 -3.58
N ARG A 331 12.78 -5.89 -3.52
CA ARG A 331 12.03 -5.76 -2.28
C ARG A 331 12.57 -6.75 -1.25
N LEU A 332 12.82 -6.26 -0.04
CA LEU A 332 13.16 -7.09 1.09
C LEU A 332 11.89 -7.73 1.66
N ILE A 333 11.94 -9.02 1.93
CA ILE A 333 10.81 -9.77 2.47
C ILE A 333 11.06 -9.97 3.96
N PRO A 334 10.15 -9.51 4.86
CA PRO A 334 10.29 -9.76 6.29
C PRO A 334 10.44 -11.26 6.55
N THR A 335 11.35 -11.64 7.45
CA THR A 335 11.45 -13.02 7.90
C THR A 335 10.24 -13.41 8.74
N GLU A 336 10.01 -14.72 8.92
CA GLU A 336 8.90 -15.22 9.75
C GLU A 336 8.95 -14.65 11.17
N SER A 337 7.78 -14.33 11.73
CA SER A 337 7.59 -13.95 13.13
C SER A 337 6.63 -14.94 13.81
N ALA A 338 6.66 -15.02 15.14
CA ALA A 338 5.76 -15.87 15.90
C ALA A 338 5.06 -15.09 17.00
N LEU A 339 3.73 -15.25 17.07
CA LEU A 339 2.87 -14.64 18.06
C LEU A 339 2.06 -15.70 18.79
N TYR A 340 2.24 -15.82 20.10
CA TYR A 340 1.39 -16.65 20.94
C TYR A 340 0.36 -15.76 21.64
N VAL A 341 -0.92 -16.02 21.39
CA VAL A 341 -2.03 -15.26 21.98
C VAL A 341 -2.62 -16.04 23.15
N VAL A 342 -2.62 -15.46 24.33
CA VAL A 342 -3.33 -15.96 25.51
C VAL A 342 -4.54 -15.08 25.74
N MET A 343 -5.72 -15.64 25.59
CA MET A 343 -6.96 -14.89 25.59
C MET A 343 -7.89 -15.33 26.71
N ASP A 344 -8.42 -14.33 27.45
CA ASP A 344 -9.50 -14.53 28.38
C ASP A 344 -10.80 -14.89 27.65
N ARG A 345 -11.44 -15.99 28.05
CA ARG A 345 -12.75 -16.44 27.56
C ARG A 345 -13.79 -16.58 28.69
N SER A 346 -13.54 -15.96 29.82
CA SER A 346 -14.49 -15.93 30.94
C SER A 346 -15.83 -15.31 30.54
N ALA A 347 -16.89 -15.57 31.30
CA ALA A 347 -18.22 -15.03 31.03
C ALA A 347 -18.25 -13.49 31.00
N SER A 348 -17.36 -12.84 31.73
CA SER A 348 -17.22 -11.39 31.71
C SER A 348 -16.74 -10.81 30.36
N MET A 349 -16.15 -11.64 29.49
CA MET A 349 -15.73 -11.27 28.13
C MET A 349 -16.89 -11.28 27.12
N GLU A 350 -18.05 -11.84 27.43
CA GLU A 350 -19.18 -12.00 26.51
C GLU A 350 -19.61 -10.68 25.88
N SER A 351 -19.62 -9.58 26.67
CA SER A 351 -19.99 -8.25 26.20
C SER A 351 -19.00 -7.64 25.18
N TYR A 352 -17.75 -8.13 25.17
CA TYR A 352 -16.68 -7.65 24.27
C TYR A 352 -16.50 -8.52 23.03
N LEU A 353 -17.14 -9.69 23.00
CA LEU A 353 -16.93 -10.74 22.02
C LEU A 353 -18.06 -10.87 20.99
N GLY A 354 -19.09 -10.03 21.09
CA GLY A 354 -20.24 -10.05 20.20
C GLY A 354 -19.87 -9.95 18.69
N PRO A 355 -20.83 -10.15 17.78
CA PRO A 355 -20.57 -10.19 16.33
C PRO A 355 -19.91 -8.93 15.78
N ASP A 356 -20.05 -7.81 16.45
CA ASP A 356 -19.42 -6.53 16.14
C ASP A 356 -18.15 -6.26 16.98
N GLY A 357 -17.75 -7.21 17.82
CA GLY A 357 -16.65 -7.08 18.76
C GLY A 357 -15.37 -7.81 18.33
N LEU A 358 -14.66 -8.36 19.33
CA LEU A 358 -13.34 -8.99 19.13
C LEU A 358 -13.33 -10.13 18.13
N GLN A 359 -14.46 -10.86 17.95
CA GLN A 359 -14.59 -11.93 16.94
C GLN A 359 -14.41 -11.38 15.52
N GLN A 360 -15.08 -10.29 15.19
CA GLN A 360 -14.94 -9.62 13.90
C GLN A 360 -13.53 -9.05 13.74
N LEU A 361 -13.01 -8.44 14.80
CA LEU A 361 -11.68 -7.83 14.81
C LEU A 361 -10.57 -8.84 14.56
N LEU A 362 -10.58 -9.99 15.26
CA LEU A 362 -9.60 -11.05 15.05
C LEU A 362 -9.73 -11.65 13.66
N SER A 363 -10.94 -11.89 13.18
CA SER A 363 -11.14 -12.48 11.87
C SER A 363 -10.74 -11.54 10.73
N LEU A 364 -10.96 -10.23 10.86
CA LEU A 364 -10.52 -9.23 9.88
C LEU A 364 -9.00 -9.02 9.95
N SER A 365 -8.45 -8.88 11.16
CA SER A 365 -7.02 -8.61 11.33
C SER A 365 -6.13 -9.74 10.81
N LEU A 366 -6.50 -11.01 11.02
CA LEU A 366 -5.71 -12.15 10.56
C LEU A 366 -5.65 -12.30 9.02
N GLU A 367 -6.49 -11.56 8.27
CA GLU A 367 -6.43 -11.46 6.81
C GLU A 367 -5.49 -10.35 6.31
N ASP A 368 -4.99 -9.50 7.20
CA ASP A 368 -4.16 -8.38 6.80
C ASP A 368 -2.82 -8.84 6.23
N PRO A 369 -2.30 -8.18 5.19
CA PRO A 369 -1.02 -8.52 4.59
C PRO A 369 0.15 -8.56 5.59
N VAL A 370 0.06 -7.76 6.66
CA VAL A 370 1.09 -7.73 7.71
C VAL A 370 1.24 -9.08 8.42
N PHE A 371 0.18 -9.90 8.43
CA PHE A 371 0.20 -11.24 9.02
C PHE A 371 0.73 -12.34 8.09
N GLU A 372 0.97 -12.07 6.82
CA GLU A 372 1.31 -13.09 5.81
C GLU A 372 2.52 -13.96 6.23
N ARG A 373 3.45 -13.38 6.97
CA ARG A 373 4.67 -14.02 7.47
C ARG A 373 4.66 -14.26 8.98
N THR A 374 3.50 -14.24 9.61
CA THR A 374 3.38 -14.45 11.06
C THR A 374 2.70 -15.79 11.35
N ARG A 375 3.34 -16.62 12.17
CA ARG A 375 2.71 -17.78 12.78
C ARG A 375 2.02 -17.37 14.06
N VAL A 376 0.77 -17.74 14.19
CA VAL A 376 -0.05 -17.40 15.33
C VAL A 376 -0.55 -18.68 15.99
N ALA A 377 -0.47 -18.74 17.32
CA ALA A 377 -1.12 -19.74 18.13
C ALA A 377 -2.05 -19.05 19.13
N PHE A 378 -3.14 -19.71 19.49
CA PHE A 378 -4.08 -19.23 20.49
C PHE A 378 -4.24 -20.23 21.63
N SER A 379 -4.27 -19.72 22.84
CA SER A 379 -4.69 -20.44 24.03
C SER A 379 -5.75 -19.64 24.77
N PHE A 380 -6.75 -20.32 25.31
CA PHE A 380 -7.88 -19.69 25.98
C PHE A 380 -7.87 -19.98 27.49
N LEU A 381 -8.14 -18.95 28.27
CA LEU A 381 -8.30 -19.02 29.70
C LEU A 381 -9.71 -18.54 30.11
N PRO A 382 -10.33 -19.09 31.15
CA PRO A 382 -9.89 -20.28 31.91
C PRO A 382 -9.96 -21.55 31.08
N ALA A 383 -9.07 -22.47 31.35
CA ALA A 383 -9.16 -23.84 30.83
C ALA A 383 -10.33 -24.60 31.50
N GLN A 384 -10.81 -25.70 30.88
CA GLN A 384 -11.97 -26.45 31.38
C GLN A 384 -11.85 -26.93 32.85
N ASP A 385 -10.63 -27.10 33.34
CA ASP A 385 -10.32 -27.55 34.72
C ASP A 385 -9.56 -26.47 35.50
N SER A 386 -9.94 -25.18 35.38
CA SER A 386 -9.20 -24.06 35.91
C SER A 386 -9.29 -23.95 37.43
N ASP A 387 -8.49 -24.75 38.07
CA ASP A 387 -8.01 -24.49 39.43
C ASP A 387 -6.49 -24.28 39.41
N CYS A 388 -5.89 -23.88 40.50
CA CYS A 388 -4.44 -23.69 40.60
C CYS A 388 -3.61 -24.96 40.41
N SER A 389 -4.20 -26.10 40.08
CA SER A 389 -3.54 -27.38 39.78
C SER A 389 -3.26 -27.56 38.28
N VAL A 390 -3.70 -26.61 37.40
CA VAL A 390 -3.41 -26.66 35.97
C VAL A 390 -1.91 -26.60 35.74
N SER A 391 -1.39 -27.60 35.05
CA SER A 391 0.03 -27.65 34.73
C SER A 391 0.40 -26.59 33.69
N PRO A 392 1.46 -25.78 33.91
CA PRO A 392 2.02 -24.86 32.90
C PRO A 392 2.32 -25.53 31.56
N ASN A 393 2.71 -26.80 31.59
CA ASN A 393 3.04 -27.58 30.40
C ASN A 393 1.86 -27.69 29.41
N ARG A 394 0.63 -27.42 29.84
CA ARG A 394 -0.54 -27.33 28.96
C ARG A 394 -0.42 -26.22 27.93
N PHE A 395 0.26 -25.13 28.29
CA PHE A 395 0.50 -23.96 27.44
C PHE A 395 1.84 -24.05 26.71
N ALA A 396 2.72 -24.97 27.10
CA ALA A 396 4.03 -25.16 26.48
C ALA A 396 3.97 -25.86 25.13
N SER A 397 2.85 -26.51 24.81
CA SER A 397 2.71 -27.22 23.54
C SER A 397 2.57 -26.23 22.38
N PRO A 398 3.27 -26.44 21.24
CA PRO A 398 2.94 -25.74 20.00
C PRO A 398 1.52 -26.07 19.48
N SER A 399 0.84 -27.01 20.12
CA SER A 399 -0.57 -27.38 19.89
C SER A 399 -1.31 -27.46 21.23
N PRO A 400 -1.70 -26.32 21.82
CA PRO A 400 -2.40 -26.29 23.09
C PRO A 400 -3.74 -27.04 23.00
N PRO A 401 -4.08 -27.86 24.01
CA PRO A 401 -5.27 -28.76 23.94
C PRO A 401 -6.60 -28.02 23.84
N ASP A 402 -6.68 -26.78 24.34
CA ASP A 402 -7.88 -25.93 24.28
C ASP A 402 -7.66 -24.68 23.43
N GLY A 403 -6.87 -24.77 22.37
CA GLY A 403 -6.49 -23.64 21.56
C GLY A 403 -6.23 -23.99 20.11
N VAL A 404 -5.57 -23.09 19.42
CA VAL A 404 -5.16 -23.23 18.02
C VAL A 404 -3.64 -23.37 17.96
N PRO A 405 -3.12 -24.44 17.31
CA PRO A 405 -1.68 -24.65 17.18
C PRO A 405 -1.05 -23.55 16.32
N PHE A 406 0.26 -23.38 16.45
CA PHE A 406 1.03 -22.47 15.60
C PHE A 406 0.83 -22.82 14.12
N SER A 407 0.22 -21.89 13.39
CA SER A 407 0.01 -21.95 11.95
C SER A 407 0.12 -20.56 11.35
N LEU A 408 0.25 -20.43 10.04
CA LEU A 408 0.16 -19.13 9.38
C LEU A 408 -1.18 -18.47 9.73
N ALA A 409 -1.20 -17.18 9.89
CA ALA A 409 -2.36 -16.44 10.41
C ALA A 409 -3.66 -16.73 9.63
N LYS A 410 -3.59 -16.87 8.31
CA LYS A 410 -4.72 -17.24 7.46
C LYS A 410 -5.34 -18.60 7.84
N ASP A 411 -4.52 -19.57 8.26
CA ASP A 411 -4.97 -20.91 8.66
C ASP A 411 -5.47 -20.90 10.10
N ALA A 412 -4.80 -20.12 10.99
CA ALA A 412 -5.23 -19.91 12.37
C ALA A 412 -6.62 -19.28 12.46
N ARG A 413 -6.95 -18.38 11.54
CA ARG A 413 -8.27 -17.74 11.47
C ARG A 413 -9.43 -18.72 11.41
N ALA A 414 -9.35 -19.68 10.50
CA ALA A 414 -10.41 -20.68 10.33
C ALA A 414 -10.59 -21.55 11.58
N ALA A 415 -9.50 -21.79 12.31
CA ALA A 415 -9.51 -22.60 13.52
C ALA A 415 -9.97 -21.79 14.76
N VAL A 416 -9.66 -20.48 14.83
CA VAL A 416 -10.01 -19.66 16.00
C VAL A 416 -11.47 -19.21 16.00
N ALA A 417 -12.06 -18.96 14.82
CA ALA A 417 -13.42 -18.45 14.71
C ALA A 417 -14.49 -19.24 15.47
N PRO A 418 -14.56 -20.61 15.37
CA PRO A 418 -15.54 -21.37 16.13
C PRO A 418 -15.26 -21.36 17.64
N LEU A 419 -13.99 -21.25 18.06
CA LEU A 419 -13.63 -21.22 19.47
C LEU A 419 -14.02 -19.91 20.14
N ILE A 420 -13.96 -18.80 19.39
CA ILE A 420 -14.43 -17.50 19.87
C ILE A 420 -15.95 -17.44 19.88
N ALA A 421 -16.63 -18.05 18.91
CA ALA A 421 -18.08 -18.10 18.86
C ALA A 421 -18.70 -18.87 20.05
N ASP A 422 -17.94 -19.77 20.66
CA ASP A 422 -18.39 -20.57 21.81
C ASP A 422 -18.04 -19.93 23.18
N ILE A 423 -17.48 -18.72 23.18
CA ILE A 423 -17.20 -17.97 24.40
C ILE A 423 -18.52 -17.52 25.05
N GLY A 424 -18.60 -17.65 26.36
CA GLY A 424 -19.82 -17.38 27.12
C GLY A 424 -20.66 -18.64 27.45
N ASN A 425 -20.54 -19.70 26.66
CA ASN A 425 -21.20 -20.99 26.97
C ASN A 425 -20.37 -21.92 27.86
N VAL A 426 -19.12 -21.55 28.15
CA VAL A 426 -18.14 -22.55 28.56
C VAL A 426 -18.10 -22.82 30.06
N LEU A 427 -18.44 -21.86 30.93
CA LEU A 427 -18.31 -22.09 32.38
C LEU A 427 -19.32 -21.30 33.23
N PRO A 428 -20.25 -21.97 33.94
CA PRO A 428 -21.32 -21.30 34.71
C PRO A 428 -20.87 -20.57 35.98
N ASN A 429 -19.61 -20.72 36.40
CA ASN A 429 -19.12 -20.16 37.69
C ASN A 429 -18.01 -19.12 37.53
N ASP A 430 -17.72 -18.66 36.31
CA ASP A 430 -16.74 -17.61 36.01
C ASP A 430 -15.40 -17.79 36.79
N PRO A 431 -14.66 -18.89 36.56
CA PRO A 431 -13.44 -19.19 37.30
C PRO A 431 -12.36 -18.15 37.03
N PRO A 432 -11.34 -18.03 37.92
CA PRO A 432 -10.27 -17.07 37.76
C PRO A 432 -9.48 -17.31 36.48
N VAL A 433 -9.03 -16.21 35.84
CA VAL A 433 -8.15 -16.27 34.66
C VAL A 433 -6.71 -16.41 35.13
N LEU A 434 -6.08 -17.55 34.84
CA LEU A 434 -4.76 -17.90 35.38
C LEU A 434 -3.61 -17.48 34.44
N PHE A 435 -3.42 -16.20 34.22
CA PHE A 435 -2.30 -15.70 33.40
C PHE A 435 -0.93 -16.07 33.99
N ASP A 436 -0.80 -16.11 35.32
CA ASP A 436 0.42 -16.53 36.02
C ASP A 436 0.81 -17.97 35.70
N VAL A 437 -0.15 -18.88 35.52
CA VAL A 437 0.10 -20.26 35.10
C VAL A 437 0.49 -20.33 33.63
N ALA A 438 -0.24 -19.61 32.77
CA ALA A 438 0.03 -19.59 31.33
C ALA A 438 1.41 -19.02 30.99
N LEU A 439 1.88 -18.01 31.72
CA LEU A 439 3.16 -17.36 31.52
C LEU A 439 4.32 -18.00 32.29
N SER A 440 4.06 -18.94 33.20
CA SER A 440 5.11 -19.57 33.98
C SER A 440 6.20 -20.22 33.09
N PRO A 441 7.41 -20.50 33.61
CA PRO A 441 8.56 -20.94 32.79
C PRO A 441 8.32 -22.19 31.93
N GLY A 442 7.35 -23.03 32.27
CA GLY A 442 6.94 -24.18 31.48
C GLY A 442 5.72 -23.92 30.60
N GLY A 443 5.24 -22.67 30.47
CA GLY A 443 4.01 -22.31 29.75
C GLY A 443 4.25 -21.74 28.36
N ALA A 444 3.58 -20.65 28.02
CA ALA A 444 3.57 -20.03 26.68
C ALA A 444 4.96 -19.64 26.17
N TYR A 445 5.86 -19.17 27.05
CA TYR A 445 7.25 -18.87 26.67
C TYR A 445 8.03 -20.13 26.26
N ALA A 446 7.74 -21.29 26.86
CA ALA A 446 8.34 -22.55 26.43
C ALA A 446 7.85 -22.91 25.00
N ALA A 447 6.56 -22.74 24.72
CA ALA A 447 6.03 -22.95 23.37
C ALA A 447 6.69 -22.04 22.31
N LEU A 448 6.89 -20.78 22.65
CA LEU A 448 7.62 -19.84 21.77
C LEU A 448 9.09 -20.22 21.58
N ARG A 449 9.76 -20.69 22.65
CA ARG A 449 11.16 -21.14 22.61
C ARG A 449 11.33 -22.36 21.74
N ASP A 450 10.46 -23.35 21.89
CA ASP A 450 10.53 -24.64 21.25
C ASP A 450 9.97 -24.66 19.82
N LEU A 451 9.34 -23.55 19.38
CA LEU A 451 8.85 -23.40 18.01
C LEU A 451 10.01 -23.31 17.01
N GLU A 452 10.04 -24.22 16.05
CA GLU A 452 11.02 -24.21 14.97
C GLU A 452 10.54 -23.38 13.77
N PRO A 453 11.41 -22.53 13.17
CA PRO A 453 11.08 -21.82 11.94
C PRO A 453 10.99 -22.77 10.75
N SER A 454 10.37 -22.36 9.67
CA SER A 454 10.31 -23.11 8.42
C SER A 454 10.95 -22.32 7.27
N PRO A 455 12.03 -22.80 6.66
CA PRO A 455 12.79 -24.03 6.99
C PRO A 455 13.57 -23.91 8.31
N PRO A 456 13.96 -25.02 8.95
CA PRO A 456 14.65 -25.02 10.25
C PRO A 456 16.03 -24.31 10.27
N THR A 457 16.55 -23.94 9.12
CA THR A 457 17.80 -23.19 8.97
C THR A 457 17.68 -21.69 9.16
N LYS A 458 16.47 -21.18 9.32
CA LYS A 458 16.17 -19.74 9.50
C LYS A 458 15.63 -19.50 10.91
N ASP A 459 16.03 -18.40 11.54
CA ASP A 459 15.44 -17.95 12.80
C ASP A 459 14.22 -17.10 12.52
N PHE A 460 13.33 -16.99 13.52
CA PHE A 460 12.27 -16.00 13.50
C PHE A 460 12.83 -14.58 13.58
N ASN A 461 12.14 -13.62 12.99
CA ASN A 461 12.43 -12.20 13.17
C ASN A 461 12.27 -11.83 14.64
N ARG A 462 11.07 -12.08 15.16
CA ARG A 462 10.74 -11.95 16.58
C ARG A 462 9.73 -12.99 17.01
N ARG A 463 9.73 -13.24 18.31
CA ARG A 463 8.73 -14.06 19.00
C ARG A 463 8.12 -13.24 20.10
N ALA A 464 6.81 -13.23 20.20
CA ALA A 464 6.12 -12.46 21.22
C ALA A 464 4.92 -13.18 21.80
N LEU A 465 4.53 -12.74 22.97
CA LEU A 465 3.32 -13.12 23.66
C LEU A 465 2.33 -11.94 23.59
N LEU A 466 1.06 -12.22 23.34
CA LEU A 466 -0.04 -11.26 23.46
C LEU A 466 -1.05 -11.78 24.46
N ILE A 467 -1.33 -11.01 25.48
CA ILE A 467 -2.37 -11.25 26.47
C ILE A 467 -3.58 -10.39 26.11
N ILE A 468 -4.76 -10.99 26.06
CA ILE A 468 -6.04 -10.29 25.84
C ILE A 468 -6.97 -10.65 26.97
N GLY A 469 -7.41 -9.67 27.75
CA GLY A 469 -8.31 -9.88 28.88
C GLY A 469 -9.03 -8.62 29.35
N ASN A 470 -9.97 -8.80 30.25
CA ASN A 470 -10.70 -7.70 30.87
C ASN A 470 -10.49 -7.60 32.40
N ARG A 471 -9.82 -8.59 33.03
CA ARG A 471 -9.59 -8.67 34.47
C ARG A 471 -8.50 -9.69 34.82
N ASP A 472 -8.22 -9.82 36.12
CA ASP A 472 -7.41 -10.89 36.70
C ASP A 472 -5.96 -10.95 36.17
N PHE A 473 -5.37 -9.78 35.88
CA PHE A 473 -3.98 -9.68 35.45
C PHE A 473 -2.94 -9.95 36.52
N VAL A 474 -3.37 -10.39 37.70
CA VAL A 474 -2.51 -10.74 38.84
C VAL A 474 -2.51 -12.23 39.11
N SER A 475 -1.55 -12.69 39.90
CA SER A 475 -1.49 -14.07 40.33
C SER A 475 -2.63 -14.41 41.30
N HIS A 476 -3.41 -15.44 40.96
CA HIS A 476 -4.50 -15.95 41.81
C HIS A 476 -4.10 -17.21 42.55
N CYS A 477 -3.01 -17.88 42.20
CA CYS A 477 -2.59 -19.13 42.78
C CYS A 477 -1.66 -18.88 43.97
N ALA A 478 -1.94 -19.54 45.11
CA ALA A 478 -1.05 -19.48 46.26
C ALA A 478 0.34 -19.98 45.93
N GLY A 479 1.33 -19.09 46.00
CA GLY A 479 2.72 -19.38 45.59
C GLY A 479 2.95 -19.20 44.09
N GLY A 480 1.97 -18.68 43.33
CA GLY A 480 2.13 -18.24 41.95
C GLY A 480 3.14 -17.10 41.83
N MET A 481 3.85 -17.04 40.70
CA MET A 481 4.74 -15.93 40.42
C MET A 481 3.91 -14.72 39.96
N ASP A 482 4.43 -13.53 40.25
CA ASP A 482 3.87 -12.27 39.72
C ASP A 482 3.92 -12.28 38.19
N VAL A 483 2.80 -11.93 37.56
CA VAL A 483 2.67 -11.93 36.09
C VAL A 483 3.65 -10.96 35.43
N ALA A 484 3.89 -9.79 36.04
CA ALA A 484 4.85 -8.82 35.57
C ALA A 484 6.29 -9.36 35.69
N TYR A 485 6.61 -10.09 36.76
CA TYR A 485 7.90 -10.78 36.89
C TYR A 485 8.09 -11.84 35.79
N LEU A 486 7.06 -12.60 35.48
CA LEU A 486 7.10 -13.59 34.38
C LEU A 486 7.32 -12.91 33.01
N ALA A 487 6.65 -11.78 32.78
CA ALA A 487 6.83 -10.99 31.57
C ALA A 487 8.27 -10.47 31.44
N SER A 488 8.86 -9.98 32.55
CA SER A 488 10.26 -9.54 32.55
C SER A 488 11.25 -10.68 32.33
N SER A 489 10.93 -11.87 32.81
CA SER A 489 11.72 -13.08 32.58
C SER A 489 11.66 -13.50 31.10
N GLY A 490 10.48 -13.42 30.47
CA GLY A 490 10.31 -13.62 29.03
C GLY A 490 11.11 -12.61 28.21
N LEU A 491 11.09 -11.32 28.62
CA LEU A 491 11.89 -10.30 27.96
C LEU A 491 13.39 -10.56 28.03
N ALA A 492 13.87 -11.06 29.18
CA ALA A 492 15.29 -11.45 29.32
C ALA A 492 15.68 -12.61 28.39
N GLU A 493 14.74 -13.42 27.93
CA GLU A 493 14.92 -14.46 26.90
C GLU A 493 14.67 -13.94 25.47
N GLY A 494 14.34 -12.65 25.29
CA GLY A 494 14.07 -12.00 24.00
C GLY A 494 12.61 -12.06 23.55
N PHE A 495 11.68 -12.46 24.42
CA PHE A 495 10.23 -12.49 24.12
C PHE A 495 9.55 -11.23 24.64
N HIS A 496 8.98 -10.43 23.74
CA HIS A 496 8.17 -9.29 24.13
C HIS A 496 6.78 -9.73 24.57
N THR A 497 6.21 -9.05 25.58
CA THR A 497 4.86 -9.32 26.06
C THR A 497 3.97 -8.09 25.88
N TYR A 498 2.96 -8.22 25.05
CA TYR A 498 1.93 -7.20 24.81
C TYR A 498 0.68 -7.53 25.60
N VAL A 499 -0.05 -6.51 26.04
CA VAL A 499 -1.29 -6.68 26.78
C VAL A 499 -2.38 -5.78 26.21
N VAL A 500 -3.55 -6.38 25.93
CA VAL A 500 -4.77 -5.68 25.54
C VAL A 500 -5.79 -5.77 26.67
N VAL A 501 -6.29 -4.63 27.13
CA VAL A 501 -7.30 -4.53 28.19
C VAL A 501 -8.64 -4.14 27.60
N LEU A 502 -9.66 -4.97 27.86
CA LEU A 502 -11.03 -4.79 27.37
C LEU A 502 -12.02 -4.41 28.48
N SER A 503 -11.58 -4.08 29.70
CA SER A 503 -12.47 -3.76 30.83
C SER A 503 -13.22 -2.44 30.61
N ALA A 504 -14.43 -2.35 31.16
CA ALA A 504 -15.17 -1.08 31.16
C ALA A 504 -14.46 -0.02 32.00
N PRO A 505 -14.52 1.28 31.63
CA PRO A 505 -13.87 2.34 32.38
C PRO A 505 -14.32 2.36 33.85
N GLY A 506 -13.36 2.37 34.77
CA GLY A 506 -13.62 2.36 36.20
C GLY A 506 -14.12 1.02 36.78
N SER A 507 -14.07 -0.06 35.97
CA SER A 507 -14.27 -1.41 36.48
C SER A 507 -13.10 -1.81 37.37
N THR A 508 -13.38 -2.60 38.39
CA THR A 508 -12.37 -3.23 39.22
C THR A 508 -12.49 -4.75 39.11
N ASP A 509 -11.39 -5.44 39.31
CA ASP A 509 -11.38 -6.91 39.40
C ASP A 509 -12.08 -7.37 40.74
N GLN A 510 -12.15 -8.67 40.97
CA GLN A 510 -12.72 -9.24 42.20
C GLN A 510 -11.96 -8.80 43.47
N GLY A 511 -10.73 -8.31 43.33
CA GLY A 511 -9.92 -7.75 44.43
C GLY A 511 -10.02 -6.25 44.62
N GLY A 512 -10.85 -5.55 43.81
CA GLY A 512 -10.99 -4.08 43.84
C GLY A 512 -9.81 -3.36 43.16
N ARG A 513 -9.03 -4.02 42.32
CA ARG A 513 -7.89 -3.46 41.60
C ARG A 513 -8.31 -2.92 40.21
N ASP A 514 -7.53 -2.01 39.71
CA ASP A 514 -7.69 -1.49 38.35
C ASP A 514 -7.00 -2.41 37.32
N PRO A 515 -7.75 -3.12 36.45
CA PRO A 515 -7.17 -4.02 35.46
C PRO A 515 -6.20 -3.33 34.50
N LEU A 516 -6.43 -2.05 34.17
CA LEU A 516 -5.57 -1.28 33.29
C LEU A 516 -4.20 -0.99 33.95
N ALA A 517 -4.19 -0.70 35.23
CA ALA A 517 -2.95 -0.47 35.98
C ALA A 517 -2.12 -1.74 36.09
N ASP A 518 -2.73 -2.88 36.40
CA ASP A 518 -2.04 -4.17 36.50
C ASP A 518 -1.51 -4.62 35.10
N ALA A 519 -2.30 -4.48 34.05
CA ALA A 519 -1.90 -4.77 32.68
C ALA A 519 -0.74 -3.89 32.19
N SER A 520 -0.75 -2.61 32.58
CA SER A 520 0.34 -1.67 32.25
C SER A 520 1.67 -2.09 32.88
N LEU A 521 1.64 -2.62 34.09
CA LEU A 521 2.84 -3.16 34.75
C LEU A 521 3.38 -4.37 34.00
N ILE A 522 2.51 -5.28 33.52
CA ILE A 522 2.91 -6.46 32.76
C ILE A 522 3.52 -6.07 31.40
N ALA A 523 2.85 -5.19 30.67
CA ALA A 523 3.34 -4.71 29.37
C ALA A 523 4.71 -4.04 29.50
N THR A 524 4.86 -3.13 30.46
CA THR A 524 6.12 -2.45 30.76
C THR A 524 7.23 -3.45 31.12
N ALA A 525 6.94 -4.42 31.98
CA ALA A 525 7.88 -5.47 32.35
C ALA A 525 8.23 -6.37 31.16
N GLY A 526 7.31 -6.58 30.24
CA GLY A 526 7.50 -7.29 28.97
C GLY A 526 8.12 -6.47 27.84
N GLY A 527 8.56 -5.23 28.12
CA GLY A 527 9.24 -4.35 27.15
C GLY A 527 8.31 -3.75 26.10
N THR A 528 7.01 -3.55 26.44
CA THR A 528 5.98 -3.01 25.55
C THR A 528 5.10 -1.99 26.29
N GLU A 529 4.08 -1.50 25.59
CA GLU A 529 3.03 -0.66 26.17
C GLU A 529 1.69 -1.41 26.20
N VAL A 530 0.82 -1.05 27.16
CA VAL A 530 -0.52 -1.61 27.23
C VAL A 530 -1.42 -0.99 26.16
N PHE A 531 -2.26 -1.80 25.53
CA PHE A 531 -3.33 -1.33 24.65
C PHE A 531 -4.63 -1.23 25.45
N ASP A 532 -5.04 0.01 25.67
CA ASP A 532 -6.30 0.31 26.36
C ASP A 532 -7.47 0.28 25.36
N ALA A 533 -8.21 -0.81 25.36
CA ALA A 533 -9.42 -1.00 24.56
C ALA A 533 -10.70 -0.87 25.41
N THR A 534 -10.60 -0.22 26.59
CA THR A 534 -11.71 -0.08 27.54
C THR A 534 -12.87 0.77 27.01
N GLN A 535 -12.60 1.70 26.09
CA GLN A 535 -13.59 2.62 25.53
C GLN A 535 -13.95 2.33 24.08
N ASP A 536 -13.10 1.61 23.35
CA ASP A 536 -13.30 1.30 21.95
C ASP A 536 -12.87 -0.15 21.65
N PRO A 537 -13.80 -1.06 21.41
CA PRO A 537 -13.48 -2.44 21.01
C PRO A 537 -12.57 -2.52 19.77
N ASN A 538 -12.60 -1.52 18.86
CA ASN A 538 -11.70 -1.46 17.72
C ASN A 538 -10.23 -1.28 18.15
N ALA A 539 -9.96 -0.74 19.33
CA ALA A 539 -8.61 -0.65 19.87
C ALA A 539 -7.95 -2.03 20.05
N GLY A 540 -8.73 -3.09 20.27
CA GLY A 540 -8.23 -4.46 20.31
C GLY A 540 -7.69 -4.97 18.96
N ALA A 541 -8.36 -4.63 17.84
CA ALA A 541 -7.86 -4.94 16.50
C ALA A 541 -6.62 -4.13 16.16
N LEU A 542 -6.65 -2.85 16.50
CA LEU A 542 -5.50 -1.97 16.35
C LEU A 542 -4.29 -2.51 17.10
N ALA A 543 -4.49 -3.01 18.32
CA ALA A 543 -3.45 -3.64 19.12
C ALA A 543 -2.81 -4.82 18.37
N LEU A 544 -3.62 -5.73 17.85
CA LEU A 544 -3.13 -6.92 17.14
C LEU A 544 -2.33 -6.56 15.89
N GLN A 545 -2.83 -5.62 15.08
CA GLN A 545 -2.12 -5.12 13.90
C GLN A 545 -0.80 -4.43 14.26
N THR A 546 -0.82 -3.62 15.33
CA THR A 546 0.37 -2.91 15.82
C THR A 546 1.43 -3.88 16.32
N VAL A 547 1.02 -4.92 17.08
CA VAL A 547 1.92 -5.97 17.56
C VAL A 547 2.62 -6.66 16.39
N VAL A 548 1.87 -7.05 15.36
CA VAL A 548 2.47 -7.77 14.21
C VAL A 548 3.35 -6.86 13.36
N ALA A 549 3.00 -5.59 13.20
CA ALA A 549 3.86 -4.61 12.54
C ALA A 549 5.20 -4.44 13.29
N ASP A 550 5.16 -4.44 14.62
CA ASP A 550 6.37 -4.41 15.45
C ASP A 550 7.23 -5.67 15.28
N LEU A 551 6.60 -6.84 15.18
CA LEU A 551 7.32 -8.11 15.03
C LEU A 551 8.05 -8.26 13.69
N GLY A 552 7.53 -7.67 12.61
CA GLY A 552 8.00 -7.89 11.24
C GLY A 552 9.10 -6.94 10.75
N SER A 553 9.63 -6.02 11.57
CA SER A 553 10.21 -4.79 11.04
C SER A 553 11.74 -4.72 10.88
N CYS A 554 12.56 -5.62 11.39
CA CYS A 554 14.02 -5.40 11.45
C CYS A 554 14.89 -6.51 10.86
N LEU A 555 14.31 -7.62 10.42
CA LEU A 555 15.06 -8.72 9.82
C LEU A 555 14.35 -9.19 8.54
N TYR A 556 15.07 -9.21 7.44
CA TYR A 556 14.53 -9.47 6.11
C TYR A 556 15.35 -10.55 5.39
N ASP A 557 14.67 -11.35 4.59
CA ASP A 557 15.32 -12.20 3.59
C ASP A 557 15.93 -11.33 2.49
N ALA A 558 17.13 -11.70 2.02
CA ALA A 558 17.73 -11.03 0.88
C ALA A 558 16.87 -11.22 -0.39
N PRO A 559 16.85 -10.26 -1.31
CA PRO A 559 16.18 -10.44 -2.59
C PRO A 559 16.79 -11.61 -3.38
N ASP A 560 15.98 -12.33 -4.14
CA ASP A 560 16.44 -13.45 -4.95
C ASP A 560 17.53 -13.02 -5.94
N GLY A 561 18.63 -13.78 -5.97
CA GLY A 561 19.77 -13.54 -6.88
C GLY A 561 20.71 -12.43 -6.46
N VAL A 562 20.49 -11.75 -5.35
CA VAL A 562 21.35 -10.67 -4.85
C VAL A 562 22.38 -11.24 -3.86
N ASP A 563 23.66 -11.16 -4.22
CA ASP A 563 24.78 -11.52 -3.33
C ASP A 563 25.16 -10.31 -2.46
N LEU A 564 24.65 -10.27 -1.24
CA LEU A 564 24.86 -9.16 -0.31
C LEU A 564 26.31 -9.08 0.21
N SER A 565 27.13 -10.11 0.02
CA SER A 565 28.55 -10.09 0.43
C SER A 565 29.41 -9.22 -0.49
N LYS A 566 28.93 -8.96 -1.72
CA LYS A 566 29.64 -8.12 -2.69
C LYS A 566 29.29 -6.65 -2.45
N ASN A 567 30.33 -5.87 -2.15
CA ASN A 567 30.23 -4.40 -2.02
C ASN A 567 29.10 -3.91 -1.09
N PRO A 568 28.96 -4.45 0.15
CA PRO A 568 27.85 -4.07 1.02
C PRO A 568 27.80 -2.57 1.33
N GLY A 569 28.96 -1.91 1.40
CA GLY A 569 29.04 -0.47 1.67
C GLY A 569 28.54 0.45 0.56
N LEU A 570 28.28 -0.09 -0.64
CA LEU A 570 27.69 0.64 -1.74
C LEU A 570 26.16 0.50 -1.80
N ARG A 571 25.56 -0.35 -0.99
CA ARG A 571 24.14 -0.62 -0.95
C ARG A 571 23.44 0.15 0.16
N THR A 572 22.20 0.48 -0.05
CA THR A 572 21.37 1.22 0.91
C THR A 572 20.03 0.52 1.06
N VAL A 573 19.59 0.31 2.29
CA VAL A 573 18.23 -0.12 2.57
C VAL A 573 17.35 1.13 2.59
N THR A 574 16.25 1.08 1.87
CA THR A 574 15.34 2.22 1.79
C THR A 574 13.89 1.78 2.03
N TYR A 575 13.11 2.66 2.65
CA TYR A 575 11.67 2.51 2.74
C TYR A 575 10.99 3.86 2.60
N LEU A 576 9.77 3.85 2.07
CA LEU A 576 8.94 5.05 2.04
C LEU A 576 8.14 5.09 3.34
N ASN A 577 8.32 6.14 4.13
CA ASN A 577 7.44 6.39 5.26
C ASN A 577 6.11 6.94 4.72
N PRO A 578 5.01 6.19 4.74
CA PRO A 578 3.77 6.60 4.09
C PRO A 578 3.07 7.75 4.83
N LEU A 579 3.41 8.00 6.09
CA LEU A 579 2.83 9.09 6.87
C LEU A 579 3.45 10.44 6.51
N THR A 580 4.76 10.45 6.34
CA THR A 580 5.51 11.65 5.92
C THR A 580 5.77 11.66 4.42
N ASN A 581 5.65 10.50 3.76
CA ASN A 581 6.05 10.19 2.40
C ASN A 581 7.53 10.54 2.14
N VAL A 582 8.37 10.46 3.16
CA VAL A 582 9.81 10.59 3.04
C VAL A 582 10.41 9.21 2.77
N LYS A 583 11.26 9.12 1.75
CA LYS A 583 12.10 7.93 1.55
C LYS A 583 13.23 7.99 2.56
N GLU A 584 13.15 7.12 3.53
CA GLU A 584 14.20 6.94 4.51
C GLU A 584 15.28 6.03 3.94
N SER A 585 16.53 6.38 4.20
CA SER A 585 17.69 5.63 3.72
C SER A 585 18.53 5.17 4.89
N ILE A 586 18.82 3.87 4.94
CA ILE A 586 19.59 3.22 5.98
C ILE A 586 20.90 2.73 5.37
N SER A 587 22.01 3.33 5.78
CA SER A 587 23.35 2.99 5.28
C SER A 587 23.86 1.67 5.88
N HIS A 588 24.74 1.00 5.14
CA HIS A 588 25.45 -0.17 5.65
C HIS A 588 26.34 0.21 6.84
N ASN A 589 26.29 -0.61 7.89
CA ASN A 589 27.16 -0.50 9.07
C ASN A 589 27.62 -1.90 9.48
N ALA A 590 28.91 -2.19 9.28
CA ALA A 590 29.50 -3.50 9.60
C ALA A 590 29.43 -3.87 11.09
N GLN A 591 29.20 -2.90 11.97
CA GLN A 591 29.06 -3.12 13.42
C GLN A 591 27.61 -3.41 13.82
N CYS A 592 26.66 -3.27 12.88
CA CYS A 592 25.26 -3.59 13.11
C CYS A 592 25.09 -5.08 13.42
N SER A 593 24.75 -5.39 14.66
CA SER A 593 24.48 -6.74 15.14
C SER A 593 23.29 -6.73 16.10
N GLU A 594 22.78 -7.90 16.44
CA GLU A 594 21.66 -8.04 17.39
C GLU A 594 21.97 -7.50 18.78
N GLN A 595 23.25 -7.45 19.15
CA GLN A 595 23.72 -7.12 20.48
C GLN A 595 24.18 -5.67 20.64
N THR A 596 24.30 -4.92 19.54
CA THR A 596 24.79 -3.52 19.58
C THR A 596 23.64 -2.54 19.79
N THR A 597 23.46 -2.11 21.02
CA THR A 597 22.62 -0.96 21.35
C THR A 597 23.39 0.33 21.06
N GLY A 598 22.91 1.14 20.12
CA GLY A 598 23.49 2.46 19.78
C GLY A 598 24.06 2.59 18.37
N GLU A 599 24.43 1.50 17.71
CA GLU A 599 24.83 1.52 16.31
C GLU A 599 23.59 1.51 15.40
N THR A 600 23.52 2.44 14.47
CA THR A 600 22.42 2.51 13.51
C THR A 600 22.89 2.13 12.12
N GLY A 601 22.05 1.42 11.38
CA GLY A 601 22.37 0.99 10.02
C GLY A 601 21.79 -0.38 9.67
N TRP A 602 22.32 -0.98 8.60
CA TRP A 602 22.00 -2.36 8.25
C TRP A 602 23.28 -3.17 8.01
N ASN A 603 23.20 -4.48 8.21
CA ASN A 603 24.27 -5.43 7.91
C ASN A 603 23.65 -6.78 7.51
N THR A 604 24.45 -7.68 7.01
CA THR A 604 24.07 -9.07 6.81
C THR A 604 24.41 -9.92 8.04
N ASP A 605 23.50 -10.78 8.43
CA ASP A 605 23.79 -11.79 9.45
C ASP A 605 24.50 -13.02 8.84
N SER A 606 24.83 -14.00 9.69
CA SER A 606 25.51 -15.22 9.29
C SER A 606 24.74 -16.11 8.30
N LEU A 607 23.44 -15.87 8.13
CA LEU A 607 22.55 -16.57 7.18
C LEU A 607 22.33 -15.76 5.89
N GLY A 608 23.00 -14.61 5.72
CA GLY A 608 22.88 -13.76 4.55
C GLY A 608 21.59 -12.92 4.53
N ARG A 609 20.88 -12.77 5.67
CA ARG A 609 19.70 -11.93 5.78
C ARG A 609 20.09 -10.49 6.08
N VAL A 610 19.25 -9.54 5.71
CA VAL A 610 19.41 -8.12 6.00
C VAL A 610 18.88 -7.82 7.39
N ARG A 611 19.77 -7.44 8.30
CA ARG A 611 19.43 -6.98 9.64
C ARG A 611 19.54 -5.47 9.71
N ILE A 612 18.50 -4.82 10.17
CA ILE A 612 18.50 -3.39 10.51
C ILE A 612 18.65 -3.27 12.03
N CYS A 613 19.47 -2.35 12.51
CA CYS A 613 19.77 -2.22 13.93
C CYS A 613 19.74 -0.78 14.44
N GLY A 614 19.74 -0.65 15.76
CA GLY A 614 19.76 0.62 16.48
C GLY A 614 18.57 1.50 16.13
N PHE A 615 18.81 2.80 16.13
CA PHE A 615 17.75 3.79 15.88
C PHE A 615 17.03 3.61 14.53
N ALA A 616 17.72 3.08 13.50
CA ALA A 616 17.08 2.79 12.21
C ALA A 616 16.01 1.69 12.32
N CYS A 617 16.25 0.66 13.13
CA CYS A 617 15.25 -0.38 13.40
C CYS A 617 14.07 0.17 14.21
N GLU A 618 14.35 0.97 15.24
CA GLU A 618 13.31 1.61 16.07
C GLU A 618 12.42 2.52 15.23
N THR A 619 13.00 3.39 14.40
CA THR A 619 12.26 4.29 13.50
C THR A 619 11.40 3.51 12.50
N LEU A 620 11.94 2.44 11.90
CA LEU A 620 11.21 1.60 10.97
C LEU A 620 10.01 0.90 11.66
N ARG A 621 10.21 0.41 12.87
CA ARG A 621 9.17 -0.19 13.71
C ARG A 621 8.07 0.78 14.08
N ASP A 622 8.45 1.97 14.55
CA ASP A 622 7.49 3.00 14.92
C ASP A 622 6.70 3.47 13.71
N THR A 623 7.35 3.59 12.56
CA THR A 623 6.66 3.88 11.30
C THR A 623 5.66 2.77 10.96
N ALA A 624 6.04 1.49 11.05
CA ALA A 624 5.15 0.37 10.77
C ALA A 624 3.95 0.33 11.73
N LYS A 625 4.19 0.57 13.04
CA LYS A 625 3.12 0.68 14.04
C LYS A 625 2.16 1.82 13.75
N MET A 626 2.67 3.01 13.45
CA MET A 626 1.82 4.17 13.13
C MET A 626 1.00 3.94 11.87
N VAL A 627 1.59 3.33 10.84
CA VAL A 627 0.86 2.96 9.61
C VAL A 627 -0.27 1.99 9.90
N SER A 628 0.00 0.97 10.71
CA SER A 628 -1.02 0.00 11.14
C SER A 628 -2.12 0.67 11.96
N ALA A 629 -1.75 1.60 12.86
CA ALA A 629 -2.68 2.36 13.67
C ALA A 629 -3.63 3.23 12.81
N VAL A 630 -3.07 3.94 11.83
CA VAL A 630 -3.86 4.77 10.90
C VAL A 630 -4.78 3.89 10.05
N ALA A 631 -4.29 2.74 9.58
CA ALA A 631 -5.09 1.79 8.83
C ALA A 631 -6.29 1.27 9.66
N ALA A 632 -6.05 0.86 10.89
CA ALA A 632 -7.10 0.35 11.77
C ALA A 632 -8.14 1.41 12.15
N GLN A 633 -7.71 2.63 12.50
CA GLN A 633 -8.63 3.75 12.78
C GLN A 633 -9.53 4.09 11.58
N SER A 634 -9.05 3.82 10.38
CA SER A 634 -9.79 4.02 9.13
C SER A 634 -10.60 2.79 8.70
N GLY A 635 -10.62 1.72 9.48
CA GLY A 635 -11.28 0.45 9.15
C GLY A 635 -10.61 -0.34 8.02
N HIS A 636 -9.30 -0.14 7.82
CA HIS A 636 -8.55 -0.73 6.73
C HIS A 636 -7.65 -1.86 7.18
N ARG A 637 -7.24 -2.70 6.20
CA ARG A 637 -6.26 -3.75 6.42
C ARG A 637 -4.87 -3.14 6.63
N ALA A 638 -4.18 -3.61 7.68
CA ALA A 638 -2.82 -3.19 7.96
C ALA A 638 -1.84 -3.78 6.94
N PRO A 639 -1.07 -2.95 6.22
CA PRO A 639 -0.13 -3.41 5.21
C PRO A 639 1.23 -3.72 5.78
N VAL A 640 2.02 -4.44 4.98
CA VAL A 640 3.46 -4.56 5.19
C VAL A 640 4.14 -3.30 4.67
N LEU A 641 4.89 -2.62 5.52
CA LEU A 641 5.72 -1.49 5.10
C LEU A 641 6.77 -1.99 4.08
N PRO A 642 6.75 -1.49 2.81
CA PRO A 642 7.69 -1.95 1.80
C PRO A 642 9.10 -1.43 2.11
N VAL A 643 10.04 -2.37 2.24
CA VAL A 643 11.46 -2.07 2.43
C VAL A 643 12.22 -2.62 1.22
N HIS A 644 13.12 -1.82 0.66
CA HIS A 644 13.87 -2.14 -0.54
C HIS A 644 15.38 -2.06 -0.32
N MET A 645 16.12 -2.87 -1.06
CA MET A 645 17.57 -2.73 -1.17
C MET A 645 17.88 -1.93 -2.44
N ALA A 646 18.58 -0.83 -2.33
CA ALA A 646 19.07 -0.06 -3.47
C ALA A 646 20.54 -0.39 -3.75
N GLU A 647 20.89 -0.65 -4.99
CA GLU A 647 22.26 -0.87 -5.47
C GLU A 647 22.74 0.34 -6.26
N PRO A 648 24.02 0.74 -6.11
CA PRO A 648 24.59 1.76 -6.98
C PRO A 648 24.79 1.21 -8.39
N CYS A 649 24.73 2.09 -9.39
CA CYS A 649 25.14 1.74 -10.74
C CYS A 649 26.61 1.31 -10.76
N GLU A 650 26.93 0.23 -11.45
CA GLU A 650 28.30 0.01 -11.90
C GLU A 650 28.66 1.10 -12.91
N PRO A 651 29.83 1.78 -12.78
CA PRO A 651 30.24 2.86 -13.66
C PRO A 651 30.46 2.39 -15.11
#